data_9a30d2d8f0bb244a75c9a0e3785e433a
#
_entry.id   9a30d2d8f0bb244a75c9a0e3785e433a
#
_cell.length_a   1.000
_cell.length_b   1.000
_cell.length_c   1.000
_cell.angle_alpha   90.00
_cell.angle_beta   90.00
_cell.angle_gamma   90.00
#
_symmetry.space_group_name_H-M   'P 1'
#
loop_
_entity.id
_entity.type
_entity.pdbx_description
1 polymer ?
#
loop_
_entity_poly.entity_id
_entity_poly.type
_entity_poly.pdbx_seq_one_letter_code
_entity_poly.pdbx_strand_id
1 'polypeptide(L)'
;MALFLAVSLTAASAPPAAAGPAPSRTSLLVVTIDTLRADHVGAYGYAPARTPVIDGLARRGVRFAQAFSHVPLTLPSHCTLFTGLLPASAGVRDNGQRLGPGPRTLAEIARAQGLATAAVVGAYPLDSRFGLDRGFEAYDDLYGSRNRVRDMAFVERPGADVTAAAAEWLRAHGGAPFFLWVHYFDPHAPYDPPPPYDKEFAGREYDGEIAYADACLGRLLEALEKSGRAGETLVVLASDHGEGLGAHEEKTHGIFIYDSTLHVPLIVAGPGAAAGRVVEAQVGLADVLPTVLEMLGWPAPKGLDGKSLAPLAGPSRPGRGEAGRSLYVESLNPLLSRNWAPLKGLRTPEWKYIEAPTPELYDLRSDPGEKANVCGANAAVADRFRVELQALVERQAAPAEKGAAALDREARQKLASLGYVSGGAAPAGGPLPDPKTMIAWDNLLSDAVNASETGRLEDAEALYKDLLRRQPDYIVAYDYAAYNLAKMGRGGEAIRLLEEAVGRGLGTDKILARLGLYYQEAGRLEESLATLDKALALSPDVAEVHNDRGVSLFKSGRIEEAAAAFKKALELDPHDAMALNNLGNCGLLSKRYEEAAASFKAAIALDGRLASAHNGLAAVRYRQGAVEEAVALWKKSLEIEPKQTDALYNLGRAVLRQGRKEEALRYFELYVSTASPQREAKDIEEVKGVIERLKKELRGPEPHAA
;
A
#
# COMPACT_ATOMS: atom_id res chain seq x y z
N MET A 1 17.89 -17.97 -81.64
CA MET A 1 18.89 -18.45 -80.67
C MET A 1 18.77 -17.56 -79.44
N ALA A 2 17.98 -17.92 -78.44
CA ALA A 2 17.77 -17.16 -77.21
C ALA A 2 18.40 -17.94 -76.06
N LEU A 3 19.39 -17.34 -75.43
CA LEU A 3 20.12 -17.89 -74.30
C LEU A 3 19.35 -17.58 -73.00
N PHE A 4 18.86 -18.61 -72.27
CA PHE A 4 18.29 -18.51 -70.94
C PHE A 4 19.43 -18.59 -69.93
N LEU A 5 19.64 -17.51 -69.16
CA LEU A 5 20.47 -17.51 -67.96
C LEU A 5 19.59 -17.93 -66.77
N ALA A 6 19.89 -19.09 -66.17
CA ALA A 6 19.30 -19.51 -64.91
C ALA A 6 20.08 -18.87 -63.75
N VAL A 7 19.42 -18.00 -62.96
CA VAL A 7 19.95 -17.49 -61.72
C VAL A 7 19.51 -18.41 -60.58
N SER A 8 20.49 -19.13 -60.00
CA SER A 8 20.28 -19.95 -58.80
C SER A 8 20.24 -19.03 -57.57
N LEU A 9 19.06 -18.83 -56.96
CA LEU A 9 18.94 -18.25 -55.64
C LEU A 9 19.36 -19.30 -54.61
N THR A 10 20.53 -19.12 -54.00
CA THR A 10 20.89 -19.80 -52.74
C THR A 10 20.18 -19.12 -51.59
N ALA A 11 19.19 -19.80 -50.98
CA ALA A 11 18.58 -19.34 -49.73
C ALA A 11 19.62 -19.45 -48.62
N ALA A 12 20.08 -18.28 -48.13
CA ALA A 12 20.88 -18.21 -46.92
C ALA A 12 19.97 -18.59 -45.72
N SER A 13 20.24 -19.73 -45.10
CA SER A 13 19.62 -20.12 -43.85
C SER A 13 19.99 -19.07 -42.73
N ALA A 14 18.99 -18.47 -42.10
CA ALA A 14 19.19 -17.63 -40.95
C ALA A 14 19.93 -18.43 -39.85
N PRO A 15 20.88 -17.82 -39.13
CA PRO A 15 21.54 -18.50 -38.02
C PRO A 15 20.50 -18.90 -36.96
N PRO A 16 20.65 -20.07 -36.30
CA PRO A 16 19.75 -20.47 -35.24
C PRO A 16 19.75 -19.39 -34.15
N ALA A 17 18.56 -19.03 -33.68
CA ALA A 17 18.40 -18.13 -32.53
C ALA A 17 19.29 -18.64 -31.41
N ALA A 18 20.09 -17.74 -30.80
CA ALA A 18 20.95 -18.10 -29.70
C ALA A 18 20.09 -18.76 -28.62
N ALA A 19 20.45 -19.99 -28.24
CA ALA A 19 19.82 -20.68 -27.13
C ALA A 19 19.89 -19.79 -25.91
N GLY A 20 18.74 -19.52 -25.29
CA GLY A 20 18.68 -18.79 -24.02
C GLY A 20 19.58 -19.48 -22.96
N PRO A 21 19.99 -18.76 -21.92
CA PRO A 21 20.82 -19.34 -20.88
C PRO A 21 20.14 -20.61 -20.32
N ALA A 22 20.96 -21.63 -20.02
CA ALA A 22 20.45 -22.87 -19.42
C ALA A 22 19.72 -22.50 -18.12
N PRO A 23 18.55 -23.10 -17.85
CA PRO A 23 17.75 -22.75 -16.68
C PRO A 23 18.56 -22.92 -15.40
N SER A 24 18.48 -21.95 -14.49
CA SER A 24 19.14 -22.01 -13.20
C SER A 24 18.66 -23.24 -12.43
N ARG A 25 19.59 -23.97 -11.82
CA ARG A 25 19.26 -25.09 -10.94
C ARG A 25 18.96 -24.63 -9.51
N THR A 26 19.38 -23.44 -9.13
CA THR A 26 19.25 -22.88 -7.80
C THR A 26 17.97 -22.10 -7.67
N SER A 27 17.19 -22.41 -6.65
CA SER A 27 16.00 -21.65 -6.25
C SER A 27 16.38 -20.44 -5.39
N LEU A 28 15.50 -19.46 -5.30
CA LEU A 28 15.67 -18.28 -4.45
C LEU A 28 14.45 -18.13 -3.54
N LEU A 29 14.69 -18.04 -2.22
CA LEU A 29 13.70 -17.60 -1.24
C LEU A 29 14.16 -16.29 -0.63
N VAL A 30 13.39 -15.23 -0.81
CA VAL A 30 13.59 -13.96 -0.10
C VAL A 30 12.50 -13.86 0.96
N VAL A 31 12.90 -13.64 2.20
CA VAL A 31 11.99 -13.36 3.32
C VAL A 31 12.28 -11.97 3.83
N THR A 32 11.26 -11.14 3.88
CA THR A 32 11.33 -9.81 4.51
C THR A 32 10.38 -9.78 5.72
N ILE A 33 10.85 -9.19 6.83
CA ILE A 33 10.08 -9.01 8.06
C ILE A 33 10.02 -7.52 8.32
N ASP A 34 8.79 -6.97 8.34
CA ASP A 34 8.54 -5.54 8.48
C ASP A 34 9.05 -5.03 9.85
N THR A 35 9.58 -3.83 9.87
CA THR A 35 10.04 -3.11 11.07
C THR A 35 11.01 -3.85 12.01
N LEU A 36 11.61 -4.98 11.60
CA LEU A 36 12.45 -5.78 12.46
C LEU A 36 13.82 -5.12 12.69
N ARG A 37 14.06 -4.67 13.91
CA ARG A 37 15.35 -4.12 14.35
C ARG A 37 16.40 -5.21 14.51
N ALA A 38 17.62 -4.95 14.04
CA ALA A 38 18.74 -5.88 14.25
C ALA A 38 19.06 -6.10 15.75
N ASP A 39 18.99 -5.04 16.56
CA ASP A 39 19.28 -5.10 18.00
C ASP A 39 18.16 -5.72 18.85
N HIS A 40 17.09 -6.26 18.21
CA HIS A 40 16.07 -7.10 18.84
C HIS A 40 16.13 -8.59 18.39
N VAL A 41 17.20 -8.99 17.70
CA VAL A 41 17.43 -10.39 17.24
C VAL A 41 18.58 -11.04 18.01
N GLY A 42 18.41 -12.30 18.42
CA GLY A 42 19.41 -13.05 19.19
C GLY A 42 20.75 -13.17 18.49
N ALA A 43 20.78 -13.47 17.19
CA ALA A 43 21.99 -13.52 16.38
C ALA A 43 22.77 -12.20 16.33
N TYR A 44 22.14 -11.06 16.65
CA TYR A 44 22.75 -9.73 16.72
C TYR A 44 23.07 -9.30 18.17
N GLY A 45 22.90 -10.20 19.16
CA GLY A 45 23.33 -9.97 20.52
C GLY A 45 22.24 -9.57 21.51
N TYR A 46 20.97 -9.56 21.10
CA TYR A 46 19.86 -9.27 22.01
C TYR A 46 19.49 -10.50 22.84
N ALA A 47 19.97 -10.56 24.08
CA ALA A 47 19.77 -11.69 24.96
C ALA A 47 18.28 -12.01 25.29
N PRO A 48 17.36 -11.02 25.40
CA PRO A 48 15.94 -11.30 25.63
C PRO A 48 15.20 -11.87 24.41
N ALA A 49 15.81 -11.87 23.20
CA ALA A 49 15.18 -12.35 21.97
C ALA A 49 14.80 -13.82 22.03
N ARG A 50 13.68 -14.16 21.41
CA ARG A 50 13.27 -15.54 21.15
C ARG A 50 13.20 -15.76 19.63
N THR A 51 14.37 -15.82 19.00
CA THR A 51 14.54 -15.92 17.55
C THR A 51 15.36 -17.15 17.12
N PRO A 52 15.06 -18.38 17.60
CA PRO A 52 15.89 -19.54 17.35
C PRO A 52 16.01 -19.91 15.87
N VAL A 53 15.02 -19.60 15.05
CA VAL A 53 15.01 -19.91 13.61
C VAL A 53 15.91 -18.93 12.85
N ILE A 54 15.78 -17.63 13.09
CA ILE A 54 16.64 -16.58 12.54
C ILE A 54 18.10 -16.83 12.96
N ASP A 55 18.32 -17.12 14.25
CA ASP A 55 19.65 -17.47 14.79
C ASP A 55 20.21 -18.73 14.13
N GLY A 56 19.36 -19.72 13.88
CA GLY A 56 19.73 -20.94 13.15
C GLY A 56 20.13 -20.65 11.71
N LEU A 57 19.41 -19.76 11.03
CA LEU A 57 19.74 -19.32 9.67
C LEU A 57 21.08 -18.58 9.64
N ALA A 58 21.34 -17.69 10.60
CA ALA A 58 22.61 -16.99 10.74
C ALA A 58 23.80 -17.94 10.94
N ARG A 59 23.60 -19.01 11.74
CA ARG A 59 24.64 -20.05 11.93
C ARG A 59 24.93 -20.86 10.66
N ARG A 60 23.91 -21.07 9.81
CA ARG A 60 24.05 -21.83 8.54
C ARG A 60 24.46 -20.96 7.36
N GLY A 61 24.47 -19.64 7.52
CA GLY A 61 24.73 -18.68 6.47
C GLY A 61 25.73 -17.60 6.87
N VAL A 62 25.66 -16.48 6.20
CA VAL A 62 26.42 -15.26 6.43
C VAL A 62 25.50 -14.23 7.05
N ARG A 63 25.89 -13.70 8.20
CA ARG A 63 25.24 -12.58 8.87
C ARG A 63 26.03 -11.29 8.63
N PHE A 64 25.35 -10.26 8.14
CA PHE A 64 25.92 -8.92 7.99
C PHE A 64 25.62 -8.14 9.27
N ALA A 65 26.65 -7.82 10.05
CA ALA A 65 26.50 -7.19 11.35
C ALA A 65 26.06 -5.72 11.25
N GLN A 66 26.36 -5.06 10.13
CA GLN A 66 26.12 -3.64 9.89
C GLN A 66 25.35 -3.45 8.56
N ALA A 67 24.10 -3.95 8.52
CA ALA A 67 23.21 -3.77 7.38
C ALA A 67 22.19 -2.66 7.63
N PHE A 68 22.00 -1.77 6.66
CA PHE A 68 21.13 -0.61 6.82
C PHE A 68 20.15 -0.46 5.69
N SER A 69 18.91 -0.11 6.06
CA SER A 69 17.95 0.44 5.12
C SER A 69 18.36 1.83 4.65
N HIS A 70 17.90 2.22 3.48
CA HIS A 70 18.09 3.57 2.92
C HIS A 70 16.96 4.51 3.26
N VAL A 71 15.83 3.97 3.75
CA VAL A 71 14.60 4.72 4.05
C VAL A 71 13.78 3.95 5.09
N PRO A 72 13.19 4.60 6.10
CA PRO A 72 12.39 3.95 7.14
C PRO A 72 10.94 3.76 6.71
N LEU A 73 10.69 3.21 5.49
CA LEU A 73 9.38 3.04 4.89
C LEU A 73 9.33 1.76 4.05
N THR A 74 8.24 1.03 4.14
CA THR A 74 8.04 -0.32 3.57
C THR A 74 8.24 -0.37 2.06
N LEU A 75 7.42 0.35 1.28
CA LEU A 75 7.47 0.28 -0.19
C LEU A 75 8.80 0.78 -0.77
N PRO A 76 9.33 1.96 -0.40
CA PRO A 76 10.59 2.45 -0.94
C PRO A 76 11.76 1.53 -0.61
N SER A 77 11.78 0.93 0.59
CA SER A 77 12.81 0.01 1.00
C SER A 77 12.78 -1.29 0.20
N HIS A 78 11.59 -1.88 -0.01
CA HIS A 78 11.44 -3.06 -0.87
C HIS A 78 11.76 -2.75 -2.33
N CYS A 79 11.38 -1.57 -2.84
CA CYS A 79 11.83 -1.13 -4.17
C CYS A 79 13.35 -1.10 -4.27
N THR A 80 14.03 -0.58 -3.24
CA THR A 80 15.50 -0.56 -3.17
C THR A 80 16.09 -1.97 -3.15
N LEU A 81 15.56 -2.86 -2.32
CA LEU A 81 16.00 -4.25 -2.21
C LEU A 81 15.85 -5.01 -3.55
N PHE A 82 14.71 -4.86 -4.23
CA PHE A 82 14.38 -5.61 -5.44
C PHE A 82 14.90 -5.00 -6.74
N THR A 83 15.32 -3.73 -6.73
CA THR A 83 15.88 -3.07 -7.93
C THR A 83 17.37 -2.78 -7.83
N GLY A 84 17.96 -2.80 -6.62
CA GLY A 84 19.35 -2.40 -6.38
C GLY A 84 19.58 -0.90 -6.60
N LEU A 85 18.50 -0.10 -6.57
CA LEU A 85 18.52 1.34 -6.76
C LEU A 85 18.17 2.06 -5.45
N LEU A 86 18.75 3.21 -5.21
CA LEU A 86 18.36 4.09 -4.10
C LEU A 86 16.94 4.65 -4.35
N PRO A 87 16.20 5.06 -3.31
CA PRO A 87 14.81 5.51 -3.44
C PRO A 87 14.61 6.57 -4.53
N ALA A 88 15.52 7.56 -4.64
CA ALA A 88 15.45 8.59 -5.68
C ALA A 88 15.66 8.03 -7.10
N SER A 89 16.59 7.07 -7.26
CA SER A 89 16.87 6.42 -8.55
C SER A 89 15.74 5.45 -8.94
N ALA A 90 15.12 4.78 -7.97
CA ALA A 90 13.96 3.92 -8.18
C ALA A 90 12.67 4.71 -8.49
N GLY A 91 12.64 6.01 -8.13
CA GLY A 91 11.46 6.86 -8.27
C GLY A 91 10.36 6.59 -7.24
N VAL A 92 10.66 5.87 -6.16
CA VAL A 92 9.73 5.55 -5.06
C VAL A 92 10.38 5.95 -3.75
N ARG A 93 9.81 6.98 -3.09
CA ARG A 93 10.37 7.63 -1.90
C ARG A 93 9.36 7.73 -0.75
N ASP A 94 8.15 7.22 -0.98
CA ASP A 94 7.05 7.17 0.00
C ASP A 94 6.12 5.98 -0.27
N ASN A 95 5.41 5.50 0.75
CA ASN A 95 4.47 4.37 0.66
C ASN A 95 3.26 4.65 -0.26
N GLY A 96 2.98 5.93 -0.53
CA GLY A 96 1.91 6.36 -1.44
C GLY A 96 2.30 6.45 -2.92
N GLN A 97 3.49 5.99 -3.30
CA GLN A 97 3.99 6.08 -4.68
C GLN A 97 3.91 4.71 -5.36
N ARG A 98 4.24 4.67 -6.65
CA ARG A 98 4.23 3.44 -7.45
C ARG A 98 5.56 3.27 -8.16
N LEU A 99 6.09 2.03 -8.17
CA LEU A 99 7.27 1.69 -8.97
C LEU A 99 6.95 1.75 -10.46
N GLY A 100 7.56 2.71 -11.15
CA GLY A 100 7.42 2.90 -12.60
C GLY A 100 8.07 1.77 -13.43
N PRO A 101 7.86 1.73 -14.75
CA PRO A 101 8.33 0.65 -15.62
C PRO A 101 9.86 0.66 -15.86
N GLY A 102 10.55 1.74 -15.54
CA GLY A 102 11.99 1.90 -15.83
C GLY A 102 12.90 0.94 -15.04
N PRO A 103 12.83 0.88 -13.71
CA PRO A 103 13.63 -0.03 -12.90
C PRO A 103 13.26 -1.49 -13.16
N ARG A 104 14.26 -2.34 -13.32
CA ARG A 104 14.07 -3.77 -13.51
C ARG A 104 14.09 -4.49 -12.18
N THR A 105 13.04 -5.30 -11.87
CA THR A 105 12.91 -6.00 -10.59
C THR A 105 13.65 -7.35 -10.58
N LEU A 106 13.99 -7.85 -9.39
CA LEU A 106 14.54 -9.19 -9.20
C LEU A 106 13.61 -10.28 -9.77
N ALA A 107 12.29 -10.10 -9.65
CA ALA A 107 11.31 -11.05 -10.18
C ALA A 107 11.31 -11.09 -11.71
N GLU A 108 11.41 -9.94 -12.38
CA GLU A 108 11.56 -9.90 -13.84
C GLU A 108 12.86 -10.57 -14.30
N ILE A 109 13.92 -10.46 -13.51
CA ILE A 109 15.20 -11.12 -13.83
C ILE A 109 15.08 -12.62 -13.59
N ALA A 110 14.53 -13.07 -12.45
CA ALA A 110 14.35 -14.47 -12.11
C ALA A 110 13.45 -15.20 -13.14
N ARG A 111 12.35 -14.56 -13.54
CA ARG A 111 11.46 -15.07 -14.59
C ARG A 111 12.18 -15.22 -15.93
N ALA A 112 13.04 -14.26 -16.29
CA ALA A 112 13.87 -14.35 -17.51
C ALA A 112 14.92 -15.48 -17.45
N GLN A 113 15.28 -15.97 -16.26
CA GLN A 113 16.10 -17.15 -16.05
C GLN A 113 15.30 -18.46 -16.03
N GLY A 114 13.99 -18.40 -16.26
CA GLY A 114 13.10 -19.56 -16.33
C GLY A 114 12.63 -20.11 -14.99
N LEU A 115 12.71 -19.32 -13.92
CA LEU A 115 12.16 -19.70 -12.62
C LEU A 115 10.65 -19.43 -12.56
N ALA A 116 9.90 -20.32 -11.90
CA ALA A 116 8.55 -20.00 -11.43
C ALA A 116 8.65 -18.91 -10.36
N THR A 117 7.83 -17.86 -10.46
CA THR A 117 7.97 -16.68 -9.59
C THR A 117 6.69 -16.42 -8.83
N ALA A 118 6.79 -16.31 -7.50
CA ALA A 118 5.65 -15.98 -6.65
C ALA A 118 6.03 -15.03 -5.52
N ALA A 119 5.05 -14.23 -5.07
CA ALA A 119 5.12 -13.44 -3.86
C ALA A 119 3.88 -13.69 -2.99
N VAL A 120 4.07 -13.67 -1.66
CA VAL A 120 3.00 -13.67 -0.67
C VAL A 120 3.31 -12.56 0.31
N VAL A 121 2.49 -11.49 0.31
CA VAL A 121 2.78 -10.29 1.08
C VAL A 121 1.73 -10.05 2.17
N GLY A 122 2.21 -9.54 3.32
CA GLY A 122 1.39 -9.24 4.49
C GLY A 122 1.03 -7.77 4.67
N ALA A 123 1.75 -6.85 4.01
CA ALA A 123 1.61 -5.40 4.19
C ALA A 123 0.89 -4.73 3.03
N TYR A 124 -0.05 -3.85 3.34
CA TYR A 124 -0.79 -3.09 2.32
C TYR A 124 0.10 -2.19 1.41
N PRO A 125 1.17 -1.53 1.90
CA PRO A 125 2.08 -0.80 1.01
C PRO A 125 2.75 -1.66 -0.08
N LEU A 126 2.64 -2.99 0.02
CA LEU A 126 3.15 -3.94 -0.97
C LEU A 126 2.06 -4.55 -1.87
N ASP A 127 0.82 -4.04 -1.83
CA ASP A 127 -0.24 -4.42 -2.76
C ASP A 127 0.23 -4.25 -4.23
N SER A 128 -0.22 -5.13 -5.11
CA SER A 128 0.16 -5.17 -6.53
C SER A 128 -0.05 -3.84 -7.26
N ARG A 129 -1.00 -3.02 -6.81
CA ARG A 129 -1.22 -1.66 -7.33
C ARG A 129 0.00 -0.76 -7.26
N PHE A 130 0.95 -1.02 -6.34
CA PHE A 130 2.16 -0.22 -6.17
C PHE A 130 3.34 -0.68 -7.06
N GLY A 131 3.16 -1.73 -7.88
CA GLY A 131 4.03 -2.09 -8.99
C GLY A 131 5.22 -3.00 -8.66
N LEU A 132 5.28 -3.58 -7.46
CA LEU A 132 6.26 -4.63 -7.11
C LEU A 132 5.83 -6.03 -7.58
N ASP A 133 4.60 -6.20 -8.05
CA ASP A 133 4.06 -7.42 -8.64
C ASP A 133 4.75 -7.80 -9.97
N ARG A 134 5.43 -6.84 -10.60
CA ARG A 134 6.09 -7.03 -11.91
C ARG A 134 7.13 -8.14 -11.88
N GLY A 135 6.93 -9.13 -12.76
CA GLY A 135 7.80 -10.29 -12.91
C GLY A 135 7.34 -11.51 -12.13
N PHE A 136 6.42 -11.37 -11.19
CA PHE A 136 5.79 -12.50 -10.51
C PHE A 136 4.67 -13.10 -11.38
N GLU A 137 4.60 -14.43 -11.43
CA GLU A 137 3.51 -15.19 -12.06
C GLU A 137 2.31 -15.35 -11.14
N ALA A 138 2.58 -15.40 -9.83
CA ALA A 138 1.59 -15.35 -8.77
C ALA A 138 1.97 -14.28 -7.76
N TYR A 139 1.05 -13.37 -7.46
CA TYR A 139 1.22 -12.34 -6.45
C TYR A 139 0.03 -12.39 -5.51
N ASP A 140 0.24 -12.86 -4.29
CA ASP A 140 -0.80 -13.03 -3.29
C ASP A 140 -0.74 -11.88 -2.28
N ASP A 141 -1.56 -10.88 -2.52
CA ASP A 141 -1.84 -9.71 -1.68
C ASP A 141 -3.26 -9.76 -1.10
N LEU A 142 -3.82 -10.97 -0.93
CA LEU A 142 -5.15 -11.20 -0.38
C LEU A 142 -5.15 -11.02 1.14
N TYR A 143 -5.48 -9.85 1.58
CA TYR A 143 -5.71 -9.52 2.99
C TYR A 143 -7.05 -10.12 3.43
N GLY A 144 -7.05 -11.27 4.06
CA GLY A 144 -8.17 -12.18 4.37
C GLY A 144 -9.53 -11.58 4.71
N SER A 145 -10.58 -12.40 4.60
CA SER A 145 -12.01 -12.03 4.72
C SER A 145 -12.47 -11.50 6.09
N ARG A 146 -11.60 -11.48 7.11
CA ARG A 146 -11.91 -10.91 8.43
C ARG A 146 -11.94 -9.38 8.44
N ASN A 147 -11.24 -8.73 7.51
CA ASN A 147 -11.22 -7.27 7.36
C ASN A 147 -12.10 -6.83 6.20
N ARG A 148 -13.40 -7.15 6.24
CA ARG A 148 -14.38 -6.59 5.32
C ARG A 148 -14.62 -5.12 5.65
N VAL A 149 -13.98 -4.27 4.88
CA VAL A 149 -14.40 -3.00 4.31
C VAL A 149 -15.76 -2.46 4.84
N ARG A 150 -15.80 -2.04 6.09
CA ARG A 150 -16.70 -1.00 6.59
C ARG A 150 -16.07 -0.18 7.71
N ASP A 151 -15.02 -0.71 8.30
CA ASP A 151 -14.19 0.00 9.26
C ASP A 151 -12.81 0.15 8.64
N MET A 152 -12.24 1.34 8.68
CA MET A 152 -10.85 1.61 8.26
C MET A 152 -9.86 0.99 9.26
N ALA A 153 -10.19 -0.19 9.77
CA ALA A 153 -9.30 -0.97 10.60
C ALA A 153 -8.09 -1.42 9.78
N PHE A 154 -6.92 -1.41 10.39
CA PHE A 154 -5.66 -1.87 9.84
C PHE A 154 -5.84 -3.09 8.95
N VAL A 155 -5.37 -2.99 7.71
CA VAL A 155 -5.37 -4.12 6.77
C VAL A 155 -4.11 -4.91 7.03
N GLU A 156 -4.19 -5.78 8.02
CA GLU A 156 -3.12 -6.67 8.44
C GLU A 156 -3.39 -8.09 7.95
N ARG A 157 -2.36 -8.77 7.45
CA ARG A 157 -2.41 -10.20 7.17
C ARG A 157 -1.50 -10.92 8.15
N PRO A 158 -2.06 -11.72 9.08
CA PRO A 158 -1.26 -12.42 10.09
C PRO A 158 -0.19 -13.32 9.47
N GLY A 159 0.99 -13.39 10.09
CA GLY A 159 2.11 -14.21 9.60
C GLY A 159 1.77 -15.69 9.43
N ALA A 160 0.80 -16.23 10.18
CA ALA A 160 0.31 -17.60 9.98
C ALA A 160 -0.38 -17.78 8.62
N ASP A 161 -1.19 -16.80 8.18
CA ASP A 161 -1.91 -16.87 6.92
C ASP A 161 -0.94 -16.68 5.73
N VAL A 162 0.04 -15.77 5.87
CA VAL A 162 1.15 -15.62 4.92
C VAL A 162 1.93 -16.93 4.78
N THR A 163 2.29 -17.54 5.91
CA THR A 163 3.03 -18.81 5.93
C THR A 163 2.23 -19.94 5.29
N ALA A 164 0.93 -20.04 5.57
CA ALA A 164 0.06 -21.07 5.00
C ALA A 164 -0.01 -20.96 3.47
N ALA A 165 -0.22 -19.75 2.95
CA ALA A 165 -0.25 -19.50 1.51
C ALA A 165 1.09 -19.80 0.83
N ALA A 166 2.21 -19.37 1.41
CA ALA A 166 3.55 -19.64 0.89
C ALA A 166 3.87 -21.14 0.91
N ALA A 167 3.50 -21.86 1.98
CA ALA A 167 3.69 -23.32 2.10
C ALA A 167 2.83 -24.09 1.08
N GLU A 168 1.60 -23.65 0.83
CA GLU A 168 0.75 -24.25 -0.21
C GLU A 168 1.35 -24.05 -1.60
N TRP A 169 1.85 -22.84 -1.89
CA TRP A 169 2.52 -22.57 -3.16
C TRP A 169 3.78 -23.43 -3.33
N LEU A 170 4.63 -23.56 -2.29
CA LEU A 170 5.80 -24.44 -2.30
C LEU A 170 5.43 -25.91 -2.54
N ARG A 171 4.35 -26.39 -1.95
CA ARG A 171 3.86 -27.76 -2.14
C ARG A 171 3.46 -28.00 -3.61
N ALA A 172 2.90 -27.02 -4.28
CA ALA A 172 2.45 -27.13 -5.67
C ALA A 172 3.60 -26.93 -6.68
N HIS A 173 4.57 -26.07 -6.39
CA HIS A 173 5.58 -25.60 -7.36
C HIS A 173 7.03 -25.90 -6.94
N GLY A 174 7.28 -26.28 -5.69
CA GLY A 174 8.62 -26.48 -5.12
C GLY A 174 9.43 -27.66 -5.74
N GLY A 175 8.86 -28.44 -6.65
CA GLY A 175 9.57 -29.50 -7.39
C GLY A 175 10.51 -29.00 -8.50
N ALA A 176 10.39 -27.74 -8.92
CA ALA A 176 11.21 -27.08 -9.93
C ALA A 176 11.91 -25.84 -9.35
N PRO A 177 12.94 -25.30 -10.03
CA PRO A 177 13.56 -24.04 -9.60
C PRO A 177 12.57 -22.89 -9.53
N PHE A 178 12.60 -22.12 -8.47
CA PHE A 178 11.65 -21.04 -8.20
C PHE A 178 12.33 -19.80 -7.60
N PHE A 179 11.64 -18.67 -7.70
CA PHE A 179 11.83 -17.50 -6.85
C PHE A 179 10.54 -17.26 -6.07
N LEU A 180 10.62 -17.34 -4.75
CA LEU A 180 9.52 -17.04 -3.84
C LEU A 180 9.93 -15.88 -2.94
N TRP A 181 9.09 -14.84 -2.88
CA TRP A 181 9.17 -13.77 -1.90
C TRP A 181 8.05 -13.93 -0.88
N VAL A 182 8.41 -13.91 0.41
CA VAL A 182 7.47 -13.96 1.54
C VAL A 182 7.72 -12.75 2.42
N HIS A 183 6.69 -11.96 2.66
CA HIS A 183 6.77 -10.78 3.50
C HIS A 183 5.84 -10.92 4.70
N TYR A 184 6.40 -10.83 5.91
CA TYR A 184 5.69 -10.81 7.18
C TYR A 184 5.50 -9.38 7.65
N PHE A 185 4.26 -9.01 7.99
CA PHE A 185 3.94 -7.68 8.53
C PHE A 185 4.24 -7.58 10.02
N ASP A 186 4.07 -8.70 10.78
CA ASP A 186 4.54 -8.75 12.15
C ASP A 186 6.09 -8.59 12.20
N PRO A 187 6.65 -7.68 13.03
CA PRO A 187 6.16 -6.95 14.20
C PRO A 187 5.84 -5.46 13.96
N HIS A 188 4.92 -5.12 13.09
CA HIS A 188 4.50 -3.73 12.85
C HIS A 188 3.45 -3.26 13.88
N ALA A 189 3.52 -1.99 14.30
CA ALA A 189 2.51 -1.40 15.20
C ALA A 189 1.09 -1.36 14.55
N PRO A 190 0.01 -1.56 15.35
CA PRO A 190 -0.03 -1.79 16.78
C PRO A 190 0.40 -3.21 17.14
N TYR A 191 1.20 -3.37 18.21
CA TYR A 191 1.72 -4.69 18.58
C TYR A 191 0.67 -5.50 19.33
N ASP A 192 0.15 -6.57 18.71
CA ASP A 192 -0.87 -7.47 19.25
C ASP A 192 -0.49 -8.94 18.98
N PRO A 193 0.59 -9.44 19.62
CA PRO A 193 1.08 -10.78 19.37
C PRO A 193 0.02 -11.84 19.73
N PRO A 194 -0.21 -12.84 18.86
CA PRO A 194 -1.21 -13.86 19.12
C PRO A 194 -0.80 -14.81 20.27
N PRO A 195 -1.76 -15.51 20.90
CA PRO A 195 -1.44 -16.53 21.88
C PRO A 195 -0.48 -17.62 21.33
N PRO A 196 0.53 -18.08 22.12
CA PRO A 196 0.76 -17.76 23.54
C PRO A 196 1.63 -16.52 23.77
N TYR A 197 2.09 -15.83 22.70
CA TYR A 197 3.07 -14.75 22.75
C TYR A 197 2.52 -13.50 23.47
N ASP A 198 1.21 -13.26 23.41
CA ASP A 198 0.51 -12.20 24.14
C ASP A 198 0.79 -12.24 25.67
N LYS A 199 0.82 -13.43 26.23
CA LYS A 199 1.07 -13.65 27.67
C LYS A 199 2.55 -13.76 27.99
N GLU A 200 3.31 -14.46 27.15
CA GLU A 200 4.75 -14.68 27.37
C GLU A 200 5.56 -13.37 27.27
N PHE A 201 5.09 -12.42 26.49
CA PHE A 201 5.74 -11.14 26.23
C PHE A 201 4.95 -9.92 26.73
N ALA A 202 4.05 -10.10 27.70
CA ALA A 202 3.29 -8.98 28.27
C ALA A 202 4.22 -7.86 28.74
N GLY A 203 3.98 -6.62 28.22
CA GLY A 203 4.85 -5.45 28.42
C GLY A 203 6.06 -5.38 27.49
N ARG A 204 6.18 -6.32 26.54
CA ARG A 204 7.18 -6.36 25.46
C ARG A 204 6.57 -6.92 24.20
N GLU A 205 5.43 -6.37 23.80
CA GLU A 205 4.58 -6.89 22.74
C GLU A 205 5.32 -6.94 21.39
N TYR A 206 6.18 -5.97 21.10
CA TYR A 206 7.05 -5.97 19.92
C TYR A 206 7.97 -7.21 19.86
N ASP A 207 8.63 -7.57 20.99
CA ASP A 207 9.43 -8.81 21.08
C ASP A 207 8.54 -10.06 20.92
N GLY A 208 7.29 -9.99 21.37
CA GLY A 208 6.29 -11.04 21.21
C GLY A 208 5.96 -11.32 19.75
N GLU A 209 5.76 -10.28 18.97
CA GLU A 209 5.52 -10.40 17.53
C GLU A 209 6.76 -10.87 16.76
N ILE A 210 7.96 -10.42 17.16
CA ILE A 210 9.20 -10.97 16.60
C ILE A 210 9.29 -12.49 16.83
N ALA A 211 8.99 -12.95 18.05
CA ALA A 211 8.99 -14.38 18.37
C ALA A 211 7.93 -15.16 17.56
N TYR A 212 6.79 -14.54 17.30
CA TYR A 212 5.75 -15.11 16.43
C TYR A 212 6.19 -15.18 14.97
N ALA A 213 6.77 -14.10 14.42
CA ALA A 213 7.32 -14.07 13.07
C ALA A 213 8.45 -15.11 12.88
N ASP A 214 9.32 -15.27 13.88
CA ASP A 214 10.36 -16.32 13.89
C ASP A 214 9.74 -17.73 13.81
N ALA A 215 8.66 -17.99 14.55
CA ALA A 215 7.96 -19.26 14.48
C ALA A 215 7.26 -19.47 13.12
N CYS A 216 6.74 -18.41 12.49
CA CYS A 216 6.19 -18.44 11.13
C CYS A 216 7.27 -18.78 10.11
N LEU A 217 8.43 -18.13 10.20
CA LEU A 217 9.60 -18.45 9.40
C LEU A 217 10.01 -19.93 9.55
N GLY A 218 9.97 -20.47 10.78
CA GLY A 218 10.26 -21.90 11.03
C GLY A 218 9.37 -22.83 10.21
N ARG A 219 8.06 -22.57 10.20
CA ARG A 219 7.09 -23.34 9.40
C ARG A 219 7.31 -23.20 7.89
N LEU A 220 7.70 -22.00 7.44
CA LEU A 220 8.05 -21.77 6.04
C LEU A 220 9.28 -22.57 5.62
N LEU A 221 10.34 -22.57 6.43
CA LEU A 221 11.57 -23.34 6.16
C LEU A 221 11.32 -24.85 6.21
N GLU A 222 10.45 -25.35 7.10
CA GLU A 222 10.00 -26.73 7.09
C GLU A 222 9.25 -27.10 5.78
N ALA A 223 8.42 -26.20 5.26
CA ALA A 223 7.75 -26.39 3.97
C ALA A 223 8.77 -26.46 2.83
N LEU A 224 9.80 -25.61 2.87
CA LEU A 224 10.91 -25.65 1.92
C LEU A 224 11.69 -26.97 2.00
N GLU A 225 11.96 -27.49 3.20
CA GLU A 225 12.62 -28.79 3.39
C GLU A 225 11.77 -29.91 2.79
N LYS A 226 10.45 -29.91 3.05
CA LYS A 226 9.49 -30.90 2.51
C LYS A 226 9.38 -30.85 0.98
N SER A 227 9.68 -29.74 0.35
CA SER A 227 9.73 -29.63 -1.13
C SER A 227 10.95 -30.36 -1.73
N GLY A 228 11.93 -30.74 -0.91
CA GLY A 228 13.18 -31.41 -1.32
C GLY A 228 14.22 -30.46 -1.91
N ARG A 229 13.97 -29.14 -1.96
CA ARG A 229 14.88 -28.17 -2.59
C ARG A 229 15.66 -27.29 -1.62
N ALA A 230 15.53 -27.49 -0.32
CA ALA A 230 16.21 -26.66 0.68
C ALA A 230 17.73 -26.54 0.43
N GLY A 231 18.40 -27.66 0.08
CA GLY A 231 19.84 -27.68 -0.24
C GLY A 231 20.24 -26.97 -1.54
N GLU A 232 19.27 -26.69 -2.42
CA GLU A 232 19.45 -26.00 -3.69
C GLU A 232 18.82 -24.60 -3.69
N THR A 233 18.43 -24.07 -2.54
CA THR A 233 17.77 -22.77 -2.41
C THR A 233 18.71 -21.77 -1.71
N LEU A 234 18.97 -20.66 -2.37
CA LEU A 234 19.55 -19.48 -1.74
C LEU A 234 18.47 -18.77 -0.95
N VAL A 235 18.67 -18.61 0.36
CA VAL A 235 17.75 -17.91 1.26
C VAL A 235 18.33 -16.57 1.64
N VAL A 236 17.58 -15.49 1.43
CA VAL A 236 17.89 -14.15 1.89
C VAL A 236 16.83 -13.74 2.89
N LEU A 237 17.24 -13.44 4.12
CA LEU A 237 16.39 -12.85 5.15
C LEU A 237 16.86 -11.44 5.41
N ALA A 238 15.94 -10.47 5.33
CA ALA A 238 16.18 -9.07 5.64
C ALA A 238 14.96 -8.46 6.37
N SER A 239 15.17 -7.34 7.05
CA SER A 239 14.07 -6.41 7.30
C SER A 239 14.17 -5.26 6.30
N ASP A 240 13.06 -4.64 6.04
CA ASP A 240 12.98 -3.44 5.18
C ASP A 240 13.42 -2.18 5.92
N HIS A 241 13.01 -2.02 7.19
CA HIS A 241 13.47 -0.97 8.11
C HIS A 241 13.29 -1.43 9.57
N GLY A 242 13.69 -0.59 10.52
CA GLY A 242 13.49 -0.82 11.94
C GLY A 242 12.28 -0.06 12.48
N GLU A 243 12.26 0.10 13.81
CA GLU A 243 11.16 0.70 14.57
C GLU A 243 11.72 1.66 15.62
N GLY A 244 11.09 2.81 15.82
CA GLY A 244 11.55 3.83 16.76
C GLY A 244 11.48 3.36 18.21
N LEU A 245 10.38 2.75 18.64
CA LEU A 245 10.13 2.28 20.01
C LEU A 245 10.40 3.36 21.08
N GLY A 246 10.20 4.64 20.72
CA GLY A 246 10.48 5.79 21.56
C GLY A 246 11.92 6.30 21.50
N ALA A 247 12.84 5.67 20.74
CA ALA A 247 14.15 6.25 20.48
C ALA A 247 13.98 7.60 19.75
N HIS A 248 14.73 8.61 20.19
CA HIS A 248 14.60 9.99 19.68
C HIS A 248 13.15 10.52 19.70
N GLU A 249 12.34 10.03 20.65
CA GLU A 249 10.93 10.36 20.82
C GLU A 249 10.02 9.83 19.67
N GLU A 250 10.53 9.13 18.66
CA GLU A 250 9.72 8.49 17.62
C GLU A 250 9.15 7.17 18.14
N LYS A 251 7.82 7.08 18.25
CA LYS A 251 7.13 5.88 18.76
C LYS A 251 7.16 4.75 17.74
N THR A 252 6.95 5.08 16.47
CA THR A 252 6.90 4.14 15.34
C THR A 252 8.09 4.40 14.40
N HIS A 253 7.84 4.65 13.14
CA HIS A 253 8.87 4.87 12.11
C HIS A 253 8.38 5.87 11.04
N GLY A 254 9.25 6.18 10.10
CA GLY A 254 8.90 6.96 8.91
C GLY A 254 9.34 8.42 8.97
N ILE A 255 9.56 8.99 10.15
CA ILE A 255 10.00 10.38 10.32
C ILE A 255 11.52 10.47 10.33
N PHE A 256 12.17 9.79 11.28
CA PHE A 256 13.60 9.91 11.50
C PHE A 256 14.41 8.84 10.76
N ILE A 257 15.66 9.18 10.49
CA ILE A 257 16.64 8.30 9.81
C ILE A 257 17.78 7.91 10.75
N TYR A 258 17.47 7.70 12.05
CA TYR A 258 18.43 7.16 13.02
C TYR A 258 18.62 5.65 12.85
N ASP A 259 19.68 5.10 13.45
CA ASP A 259 19.96 3.66 13.33
C ASP A 259 18.85 2.79 13.96
N SER A 260 18.04 3.31 14.90
CA SER A 260 16.86 2.63 15.42
C SER A 260 15.86 2.21 14.32
N THR A 261 15.69 3.04 13.31
CA THR A 261 14.80 2.78 12.17
C THR A 261 15.50 2.28 10.91
N LEU A 262 16.85 2.29 10.88
CA LEU A 262 17.60 1.91 9.69
C LEU A 262 18.50 0.66 9.85
N HIS A 263 18.96 0.32 11.07
CA HIS A 263 19.80 -0.87 11.29
C HIS A 263 18.97 -2.14 11.33
N VAL A 264 19.08 -2.95 10.28
CA VAL A 264 18.24 -4.11 10.03
C VAL A 264 19.03 -5.41 9.98
N PRO A 265 18.44 -6.56 10.31
CA PRO A 265 19.07 -7.85 10.06
C PRO A 265 19.18 -8.11 8.55
N LEU A 266 20.32 -8.67 8.13
CA LEU A 266 20.53 -9.23 6.80
C LEU A 266 21.33 -10.52 6.92
N ILE A 267 20.73 -11.62 6.44
CA ILE A 267 21.30 -12.97 6.49
C ILE A 267 21.18 -13.61 5.11
N VAL A 268 22.24 -14.20 4.61
CA VAL A 268 22.26 -14.96 3.35
C VAL A 268 22.73 -16.36 3.62
N ALA A 269 21.91 -17.38 3.30
CA ALA A 269 22.21 -18.78 3.58
C ALA A 269 21.91 -19.67 2.37
N GLY A 270 22.64 -20.77 2.21
CA GLY A 270 22.46 -21.72 1.13
C GLY A 270 23.63 -21.79 0.17
N PRO A 271 23.43 -22.22 -1.08
CA PRO A 271 24.51 -22.42 -2.05
C PRO A 271 25.37 -21.16 -2.24
N GLY A 272 26.68 -21.31 -2.11
CA GLY A 272 27.64 -20.21 -2.28
C GLY A 272 27.86 -19.33 -1.04
N ALA A 273 27.05 -19.47 0.01
CA ALA A 273 27.21 -18.73 1.26
C ALA A 273 28.16 -19.47 2.25
N ALA A 274 29.04 -18.72 2.93
CA ALA A 274 29.96 -19.29 3.92
C ALA A 274 29.27 -19.45 5.28
N ALA A 275 28.97 -20.68 5.67
CA ALA A 275 28.26 -20.95 6.93
C ALA A 275 29.03 -20.37 8.15
N GLY A 276 28.27 -19.76 9.07
CA GLY A 276 28.77 -19.19 10.33
C GLY A 276 29.62 -17.93 10.17
N ARG A 277 29.66 -17.33 8.96
CA ARG A 277 30.43 -16.10 8.74
C ARG A 277 29.68 -14.87 9.26
N VAL A 278 30.43 -14.00 9.92
CA VAL A 278 29.99 -12.66 10.26
C VAL A 278 30.76 -11.66 9.41
N VAL A 279 30.03 -10.76 8.73
CA VAL A 279 30.58 -9.67 7.95
C VAL A 279 30.37 -8.37 8.72
N GLU A 280 31.46 -7.75 9.17
CA GLU A 280 31.42 -6.50 9.95
C GLU A 280 31.39 -5.25 9.06
N ALA A 281 31.57 -5.40 7.75
CA ALA A 281 31.52 -4.29 6.82
C ALA A 281 30.11 -3.70 6.76
N GLN A 282 30.05 -2.36 6.70
CA GLN A 282 28.78 -1.64 6.48
C GLN A 282 28.24 -1.93 5.07
N VAL A 283 26.96 -2.33 5.00
CA VAL A 283 26.26 -2.66 3.76
C VAL A 283 24.85 -2.04 3.75
N GLY A 284 24.27 -1.83 2.57
CA GLY A 284 22.92 -1.30 2.41
C GLY A 284 21.99 -2.31 1.73
N LEU A 285 20.67 -2.13 1.87
CA LEU A 285 19.69 -3.00 1.20
C LEU A 285 19.75 -2.92 -0.32
N ALA A 286 20.24 -1.82 -0.90
CA ALA A 286 20.51 -1.74 -2.33
C ALA A 286 21.53 -2.78 -2.83
N ASP A 287 22.39 -3.30 -1.95
CA ASP A 287 23.40 -4.30 -2.25
C ASP A 287 22.84 -5.71 -2.42
N VAL A 288 21.60 -5.95 -1.99
CA VAL A 288 20.98 -7.30 -2.02
C VAL A 288 20.79 -7.80 -3.44
N LEU A 289 20.18 -7.00 -4.32
CA LEU A 289 19.97 -7.41 -5.72
C LEU A 289 21.28 -7.83 -6.40
N PRO A 290 22.33 -6.96 -6.53
CA PRO A 290 23.57 -7.35 -7.20
C PRO A 290 24.24 -8.55 -6.53
N THR A 291 24.11 -8.73 -5.22
CA THR A 291 24.64 -9.89 -4.48
C THR A 291 23.95 -11.18 -4.91
N VAL A 292 22.62 -11.20 -4.92
CA VAL A 292 21.83 -12.36 -5.35
C VAL A 292 22.16 -12.72 -6.80
N LEU A 293 22.24 -11.72 -7.68
CA LEU A 293 22.54 -11.95 -9.10
C LEU A 293 23.94 -12.57 -9.28
N GLU A 294 24.96 -12.06 -8.59
CA GLU A 294 26.31 -12.62 -8.66
C GLU A 294 26.39 -14.03 -8.09
N MET A 295 25.76 -14.28 -6.92
CA MET A 295 25.75 -15.63 -6.29
C MET A 295 25.03 -16.68 -7.16
N LEU A 296 24.00 -16.27 -7.93
CA LEU A 296 23.25 -17.13 -8.84
C LEU A 296 23.83 -17.19 -10.25
N GLY A 297 24.87 -16.38 -10.53
CA GLY A 297 25.47 -16.27 -11.87
C GLY A 297 24.57 -15.61 -12.91
N TRP A 298 23.67 -14.75 -12.48
CA TRP A 298 22.75 -14.03 -13.35
C TRP A 298 23.28 -12.67 -13.79
N PRO A 299 22.95 -12.20 -15.01
CA PRO A 299 23.44 -10.91 -15.49
C PRO A 299 22.80 -9.75 -14.72
N ALA A 300 23.65 -8.86 -14.18
CA ALA A 300 23.20 -7.66 -13.50
C ALA A 300 22.81 -6.55 -14.49
N PRO A 301 21.72 -5.80 -14.24
CA PRO A 301 21.41 -4.56 -14.94
C PRO A 301 22.54 -3.54 -14.80
N LYS A 302 22.66 -2.65 -15.79
CA LYS A 302 23.60 -1.51 -15.69
C LYS A 302 23.00 -0.41 -14.81
N GLY A 303 23.85 0.35 -14.15
CA GLY A 303 23.45 1.56 -13.41
C GLY A 303 22.83 1.27 -12.05
N LEU A 304 23.10 0.12 -11.44
CA LEU A 304 22.74 -0.15 -10.06
C LEU A 304 23.49 0.80 -9.11
N ASP A 305 22.82 1.27 -8.06
CA ASP A 305 23.44 2.03 -6.98
C ASP A 305 24.10 1.09 -5.95
N GLY A 306 23.52 -0.09 -5.77
CA GLY A 306 24.05 -1.14 -4.89
C GLY A 306 25.28 -1.85 -5.47
N LYS A 307 26.06 -2.46 -4.58
CA LYS A 307 27.26 -3.23 -4.91
C LYS A 307 27.11 -4.68 -4.41
N SER A 308 27.62 -5.63 -5.17
CA SER A 308 27.57 -7.03 -4.76
C SER A 308 28.39 -7.31 -3.51
N LEU A 309 27.80 -8.03 -2.57
CA LEU A 309 28.40 -8.53 -1.35
C LEU A 309 28.86 -10.00 -1.50
N ALA A 310 28.72 -10.61 -2.67
CA ALA A 310 29.12 -11.99 -2.92
C ALA A 310 30.61 -12.25 -2.57
N PRO A 311 31.55 -11.31 -2.82
CA PRO A 311 32.94 -11.47 -2.38
C PRO A 311 33.12 -11.54 -0.86
N LEU A 312 32.20 -10.97 -0.08
CA LEU A 312 32.17 -11.01 1.39
C LEU A 312 31.44 -12.25 1.91
N ALA A 313 30.40 -12.68 1.18
CA ALA A 313 29.53 -13.80 1.57
C ALA A 313 30.06 -15.17 1.14
N GLY A 314 30.87 -15.25 0.10
CA GLY A 314 31.38 -16.49 -0.49
C GLY A 314 32.37 -17.25 0.40
N PRO A 315 32.66 -18.52 0.11
CA PRO A 315 33.53 -19.39 0.93
C PRO A 315 35.02 -18.96 0.91
N SER A 316 35.44 -18.20 -0.09
CA SER A 316 36.79 -17.69 -0.18
C SER A 316 37.09 -16.68 0.94
N ARG A 317 38.40 -16.48 1.26
CA ARG A 317 38.79 -15.48 2.26
C ARG A 317 38.24 -14.13 1.84
N PRO A 318 37.51 -13.42 2.72
CA PRO A 318 36.88 -12.16 2.31
C PRO A 318 37.94 -11.18 1.80
N GLY A 319 37.70 -10.61 0.63
CA GLY A 319 38.39 -9.41 0.22
C GLY A 319 38.19 -8.33 1.29
N ARG A 320 39.11 -7.37 1.37
CA ARG A 320 38.81 -6.15 2.14
C ARG A 320 37.63 -5.49 1.43
N GLY A 321 36.41 -5.55 2.05
CA GLY A 321 35.29 -4.74 1.62
C GLY A 321 35.73 -3.30 1.52
N GLU A 322 35.08 -2.47 0.71
CA GLU A 322 35.37 -1.04 0.65
C GLU A 322 35.19 -0.44 2.05
N ALA A 323 36.31 -0.32 2.76
CA ALA A 323 36.35 0.29 4.07
C ALA A 323 35.93 1.77 3.94
N GLY A 324 34.91 2.20 4.70
CA GLY A 324 34.54 3.61 4.77
C GLY A 324 33.56 4.10 3.68
N ARG A 325 32.88 3.21 2.97
CA ARG A 325 31.80 3.62 2.04
C ARG A 325 30.68 4.37 2.77
N SER A 326 30.32 5.55 2.26
CA SER A 326 29.12 6.26 2.73
C SER A 326 27.85 5.60 2.19
N LEU A 327 26.86 5.37 3.05
CA LEU A 327 25.52 5.00 2.66
C LEU A 327 24.61 6.23 2.69
N TYR A 328 23.88 6.43 1.61
CA TYR A 328 22.81 7.42 1.54
C TYR A 328 21.58 6.92 2.28
N VAL A 329 20.97 7.80 3.08
CA VAL A 329 19.73 7.55 3.80
C VAL A 329 18.82 8.75 3.70
N GLU A 330 17.50 8.53 3.64
CA GLU A 330 16.52 9.61 3.56
C GLU A 330 15.19 9.27 4.22
N SER A 331 14.46 10.31 4.62
CA SER A 331 13.00 10.26 4.77
C SER A 331 12.37 11.52 4.20
N LEU A 332 11.51 11.35 3.21
CA LEU A 332 10.65 12.41 2.68
C LEU A 332 9.26 12.41 3.32
N ASN A 333 8.93 11.43 4.13
CA ASN A 333 7.65 11.35 4.80
C ASN A 333 7.32 12.61 5.62
N PRO A 334 8.27 13.24 6.35
CA PRO A 334 8.03 14.53 7.01
C PRO A 334 7.50 15.61 6.05
N LEU A 335 8.08 15.69 4.85
CA LEU A 335 7.65 16.66 3.84
C LEU A 335 6.31 16.28 3.21
N LEU A 336 6.22 15.05 2.71
CA LEU A 336 5.09 14.60 1.89
C LEU A 336 3.81 14.41 2.71
N SER A 337 3.95 14.05 3.99
CA SER A 337 2.82 13.76 4.84
C SER A 337 2.46 14.87 5.84
N ARG A 338 3.43 15.69 6.27
CA ARG A 338 3.26 16.62 7.38
C ARG A 338 3.66 18.06 7.08
N ASN A 339 4.21 18.31 5.89
CA ASN A 339 4.76 19.62 5.49
C ASN A 339 5.89 20.11 6.42
N TRP A 340 6.75 19.18 6.86
CA TRP A 340 7.97 19.46 7.62
C TRP A 340 9.20 19.32 6.73
N ALA A 341 10.36 19.72 7.23
CA ALA A 341 11.60 19.55 6.48
C ALA A 341 11.90 18.07 6.22
N PRO A 342 12.27 17.68 4.99
CA PRO A 342 12.72 16.33 4.70
C PRO A 342 14.06 16.08 5.37
N LEU A 343 14.34 14.82 5.70
CA LEU A 343 15.62 14.40 6.23
C LEU A 343 16.41 13.64 5.16
N LYS A 344 17.69 13.96 5.03
CA LYS A 344 18.65 13.25 4.19
C LYS A 344 19.95 13.09 4.95
N GLY A 345 20.67 12.02 4.71
CA GLY A 345 21.91 11.82 5.44
C GLY A 345 22.91 10.93 4.74
N LEU A 346 24.11 10.92 5.28
CA LEU A 346 25.18 9.99 4.96
C LEU A 346 25.63 9.28 6.22
N ARG A 347 25.73 7.95 6.13
CA ARG A 347 26.24 7.08 7.17
C ARG A 347 27.53 6.41 6.73
N THR A 348 28.57 6.53 7.52
CA THR A 348 29.81 5.74 7.43
C THR A 348 29.95 4.87 8.68
N PRO A 349 30.91 3.94 8.76
CA PRO A 349 31.12 3.17 9.99
C PRO A 349 31.48 4.03 11.22
N GLU A 350 31.92 5.26 11.00
CA GLU A 350 32.41 6.14 12.06
C GLU A 350 31.50 7.32 12.34
N TRP A 351 30.83 7.83 11.30
CA TRP A 351 30.06 9.07 11.36
C TRP A 351 28.69 8.93 10.71
N LYS A 352 27.73 9.63 11.28
CA LYS A 352 26.46 9.87 10.61
C LYS A 352 26.16 11.35 10.58
N TYR A 353 25.88 11.86 9.40
CA TYR A 353 25.45 13.23 9.15
C TYR A 353 24.01 13.24 8.67
N ILE A 354 23.18 14.11 9.26
CA ILE A 354 21.77 14.31 8.89
C ILE A 354 21.59 15.79 8.52
N GLU A 355 21.19 16.02 7.27
CA GLU A 355 20.76 17.32 6.78
C GLU A 355 19.32 17.57 7.22
N ALA A 356 19.13 18.57 8.06
CA ALA A 356 17.88 19.05 8.63
C ALA A 356 17.96 20.56 8.79
N PRO A 357 16.88 21.29 9.14
CA PRO A 357 16.95 22.71 9.50
C PRO A 357 18.00 23.00 10.59
N THR A 358 18.11 22.08 11.57
CA THR A 358 19.26 22.04 12.50
C THR A 358 20.09 20.80 12.15
N PRO A 359 21.23 20.93 11.43
CA PRO A 359 22.02 19.79 11.01
C PRO A 359 22.57 18.98 12.20
N GLU A 360 22.78 17.68 11.97
CA GLU A 360 23.24 16.75 12.99
C GLU A 360 24.47 15.97 12.49
N LEU A 361 25.41 15.74 13.43
CA LEU A 361 26.58 14.89 13.22
C LEU A 361 26.81 14.03 14.46
N TYR A 362 26.98 12.72 14.29
CA TYR A 362 27.20 11.75 15.34
C TYR A 362 28.48 10.96 15.12
N ASP A 363 29.33 10.83 16.14
CA ASP A 363 30.47 9.89 16.16
C ASP A 363 29.98 8.53 16.63
N LEU A 364 29.66 7.66 15.69
CA LEU A 364 29.07 6.34 15.96
C LEU A 364 29.97 5.38 16.75
N ARG A 365 31.26 5.65 16.86
CA ARG A 365 32.21 4.85 17.66
C ARG A 365 32.04 5.11 19.15
N SER A 366 31.77 6.35 19.53
CA SER A 366 31.59 6.78 20.92
C SER A 366 30.11 6.92 21.30
N ASP A 367 29.23 7.15 20.33
CA ASP A 367 27.80 7.37 20.48
C ASP A 367 27.00 6.57 19.43
N PRO A 368 26.98 5.24 19.52
CA PRO A 368 26.20 4.40 18.61
C PRO A 368 24.69 4.60 18.74
N GLY A 369 24.22 5.26 19.79
CA GLY A 369 22.82 5.58 20.03
C GLY A 369 22.41 6.97 19.52
N GLU A 370 23.32 7.70 18.86
CA GLU A 370 23.07 8.99 18.19
C GLU A 370 22.43 10.05 19.11
N LYS A 371 22.90 10.12 20.37
CA LYS A 371 22.32 11.00 21.43
C LYS A 371 22.97 12.36 21.51
N ALA A 372 24.23 12.47 21.10
CA ALA A 372 25.03 13.65 21.24
C ALA A 372 25.38 14.27 19.88
N ASN A 373 24.61 15.28 19.45
CA ASN A 373 24.92 16.02 18.21
C ASN A 373 26.21 16.82 18.39
N VAL A 374 27.28 16.41 17.71
CA VAL A 374 28.60 17.05 17.75
C VAL A 374 28.86 17.93 16.52
N CYS A 375 27.85 18.29 15.73
CA CYS A 375 27.98 19.08 14.50
C CYS A 375 28.72 20.40 14.75
N GLY A 376 28.38 21.14 15.80
CA GLY A 376 29.05 22.40 16.13
C GLY A 376 30.51 22.25 16.51
N ALA A 377 30.86 21.16 17.22
CA ALA A 377 32.24 20.89 17.62
C ALA A 377 33.12 20.32 16.47
N ASN A 378 32.49 19.76 15.43
CA ASN A 378 33.17 19.11 14.30
C ASN A 378 32.70 19.68 12.94
N ALA A 379 32.60 21.01 12.84
CA ALA A 379 32.13 21.71 11.67
C ALA A 379 32.78 21.29 10.35
N ALA A 380 34.11 21.11 10.35
CA ALA A 380 34.84 20.66 9.15
C ALA A 380 34.44 19.26 8.67
N VAL A 381 34.06 18.34 9.59
CA VAL A 381 33.54 17.01 9.25
C VAL A 381 32.12 17.12 8.70
N ALA A 382 31.29 17.93 9.33
CA ALA A 382 29.91 18.17 8.88
C ALA A 382 29.89 18.82 7.48
N ASP A 383 30.75 19.82 7.21
CA ASP A 383 30.85 20.47 5.92
C ASP A 383 31.29 19.49 4.79
N ARG A 384 32.22 18.58 5.08
CA ARG A 384 32.63 17.55 4.13
C ARG A 384 31.43 16.66 3.77
N PHE A 385 30.66 16.18 4.76
CA PHE A 385 29.50 15.36 4.52
C PHE A 385 28.40 16.12 3.79
N ARG A 386 28.17 17.39 4.12
CA ARG A 386 27.22 18.24 3.42
C ARG A 386 27.53 18.35 1.94
N VAL A 387 28.81 18.58 1.57
CA VAL A 387 29.24 18.65 0.18
C VAL A 387 29.09 17.30 -0.53
N GLU A 388 29.45 16.19 0.12
CA GLU A 388 29.30 14.84 -0.43
C GLU A 388 27.84 14.48 -0.65
N LEU A 389 26.98 14.79 0.32
CA LEU A 389 25.53 14.56 0.24
C LEU A 389 24.91 15.36 -0.91
N GLN A 390 25.25 16.65 -1.02
CA GLN A 390 24.75 17.49 -2.10
C GLN A 390 25.15 16.95 -3.48
N ALA A 391 26.42 16.58 -3.67
CA ALA A 391 26.90 15.99 -4.92
C ALA A 391 26.20 14.66 -5.26
N LEU A 392 25.81 13.87 -4.25
CA LEU A 392 25.08 12.63 -4.45
C LEU A 392 23.63 12.92 -4.84
N VAL A 393 22.95 13.83 -4.15
CA VAL A 393 21.56 14.24 -4.45
C VAL A 393 21.46 14.83 -5.86
N GLU A 394 22.42 15.67 -6.28
CA GLU A 394 22.45 16.24 -7.64
C GLU A 394 22.60 15.16 -8.71
N ARG A 395 23.39 14.11 -8.47
CA ARG A 395 23.54 12.97 -9.40
C ARG A 395 22.25 12.15 -9.52
N GLN A 396 21.46 12.05 -8.45
CA GLN A 396 20.20 11.33 -8.43
C GLN A 396 19.02 12.16 -8.98
N ALA A 397 19.19 13.47 -9.13
CA ALA A 397 18.16 14.39 -9.63
C ALA A 397 17.93 14.32 -11.16
N ALA A 398 18.34 13.24 -11.85
CA ALA A 398 17.94 12.99 -13.22
C ALA A 398 16.42 12.98 -13.34
N PRO A 399 15.81 13.45 -14.46
CA PRO A 399 14.38 13.65 -14.56
C PRO A 399 13.65 12.34 -14.30
N ALA A 400 13.03 12.23 -13.12
CA ALA A 400 12.06 11.18 -12.86
C ALA A 400 10.94 11.34 -13.89
N GLU A 401 10.71 10.31 -14.72
CA GLU A 401 9.51 10.25 -15.51
C GLU A 401 8.34 10.48 -14.56
N LYS A 402 7.43 11.39 -14.91
CA LYS A 402 6.24 11.69 -14.14
C LYS A 402 5.34 10.45 -14.10
N GLY A 403 5.57 9.57 -13.15
CA GLY A 403 4.93 8.26 -13.01
C GLY A 403 4.25 8.03 -11.66
N ALA A 404 3.98 9.09 -10.90
CA ALA A 404 3.10 8.95 -9.74
C ALA A 404 1.65 8.79 -10.24
N ALA A 405 1.20 7.56 -10.45
CA ALA A 405 -0.22 7.29 -10.59
C ALA A 405 -0.90 7.75 -9.29
N ALA A 406 -1.94 8.59 -9.43
CA ALA A 406 -2.71 9.05 -8.29
C ALA A 406 -3.32 7.82 -7.60
N LEU A 407 -3.15 7.73 -6.28
CA LEU A 407 -3.79 6.70 -5.47
C LEU A 407 -5.31 6.88 -5.50
N ASP A 408 -6.05 5.79 -5.61
CA ASP A 408 -7.49 5.80 -5.40
C ASP A 408 -7.86 6.12 -3.93
N ARG A 409 -9.12 6.42 -3.69
CA ARG A 409 -9.63 6.81 -2.36
C ARG A 409 -9.39 5.72 -1.32
N GLU A 410 -9.63 4.46 -1.67
CA GLU A 410 -9.46 3.32 -0.77
C GLU A 410 -7.98 3.14 -0.38
N ALA A 411 -7.07 3.24 -1.35
CA ALA A 411 -5.64 3.16 -1.09
C ALA A 411 -5.15 4.28 -0.17
N ARG A 412 -5.62 5.52 -0.39
CA ARG A 412 -5.28 6.63 0.52
C ARG A 412 -5.82 6.44 1.92
N GLN A 413 -7.06 5.97 2.05
CA GLN A 413 -7.66 5.71 3.36
C GLN A 413 -6.91 4.62 4.12
N LYS A 414 -6.53 3.53 3.43
CA LYS A 414 -5.74 2.44 4.02
C LYS A 414 -4.33 2.90 4.42
N LEU A 415 -3.64 3.68 3.57
CA LEU A 415 -2.35 4.26 3.94
C LEU A 415 -2.47 5.25 5.09
N ALA A 416 -3.55 6.03 5.14
CA ALA A 416 -3.82 6.96 6.23
C ALA A 416 -4.05 6.22 7.56
N SER A 417 -4.78 5.09 7.56
CA SER A 417 -4.98 4.27 8.77
C SER A 417 -3.68 3.65 9.31
N LEU A 418 -2.69 3.44 8.43
CA LEU A 418 -1.36 3.00 8.79
C LEU A 418 -0.41 4.15 9.19
N GLY A 419 -0.93 5.39 9.30
CA GLY A 419 -0.11 6.58 9.62
C GLY A 419 0.62 7.18 8.43
N TYR A 420 0.48 6.63 7.22
CA TYR A 420 1.07 7.15 5.99
C TYR A 420 0.09 8.13 5.33
N VAL A 421 0.24 9.41 5.60
CA VAL A 421 -0.57 10.47 4.99
C VAL A 421 0.26 11.12 3.90
N SER A 422 -0.20 11.06 2.66
CA SER A 422 0.41 11.90 1.62
C SER A 422 0.01 13.37 1.83
N GLY A 423 0.95 14.27 2.12
CA GLY A 423 0.72 15.73 2.27
C GLY A 423 0.19 16.37 0.99
N GLY A 424 -0.71 17.34 1.11
CA GLY A 424 -1.06 18.24 0.02
C GLY A 424 0.09 19.16 -0.35
N ALA A 425 0.00 19.83 -1.51
CA ALA A 425 0.97 20.83 -1.90
C ALA A 425 1.13 21.89 -0.80
N ALA A 426 2.37 22.12 -0.38
CA ALA A 426 2.67 23.09 0.68
C ALA A 426 2.20 24.49 0.27
N PRO A 427 1.63 25.30 1.21
CA PRO A 427 1.46 26.70 0.97
C PRO A 427 2.82 27.35 0.66
N ALA A 428 2.93 28.11 -0.40
CA ALA A 428 4.18 28.78 -0.78
C ALA A 428 4.63 29.76 0.30
N GLY A 429 5.84 29.56 0.88
CA GLY A 429 6.61 30.64 1.47
C GLY A 429 6.85 30.62 2.98
N GLY A 430 7.74 29.76 3.46
CA GLY A 430 8.34 29.84 4.78
C GLY A 430 9.34 28.69 5.01
N PRO A 431 10.26 28.79 5.98
CA PRO A 431 11.12 27.65 6.34
C PRO A 431 10.23 26.54 6.92
N LEU A 432 10.45 25.31 6.42
CA LEU A 432 9.74 24.13 6.92
C LEU A 432 10.14 23.82 8.36
N PRO A 433 9.19 23.42 9.22
CA PRO A 433 9.50 23.02 10.61
C PRO A 433 10.50 21.87 10.67
N ASP A 434 11.40 21.90 11.63
CA ASP A 434 12.31 20.80 11.91
C ASP A 434 11.54 19.62 12.53
N PRO A 435 11.61 18.40 11.99
CA PRO A 435 10.88 17.24 12.51
C PRO A 435 11.15 16.98 14.00
N LYS A 436 12.35 17.29 14.50
CA LYS A 436 12.70 17.13 15.92
C LYS A 436 11.87 18.00 16.86
N THR A 437 11.42 19.17 16.39
CA THR A 437 10.56 20.05 17.19
C THR A 437 9.10 19.68 17.09
N MET A 438 8.78 18.79 16.15
CA MET A 438 7.39 18.41 15.81
C MET A 438 7.01 17.01 16.27
N ILE A 439 7.97 16.15 16.59
CA ILE A 439 7.72 14.72 16.86
C ILE A 439 6.76 14.47 18.04
N ALA A 440 6.83 15.31 19.09
CA ALA A 440 5.91 15.20 20.22
C ALA A 440 4.44 15.38 19.80
N TRP A 441 4.19 16.23 18.81
CA TRP A 441 2.86 16.48 18.26
C TRP A 441 2.40 15.36 17.35
N ASP A 442 3.32 14.74 16.60
CA ASP A 442 3.04 13.56 15.79
C ASP A 442 2.68 12.35 16.65
N ASN A 443 3.37 12.17 17.75
CA ASN A 443 3.02 11.15 18.75
C ASN A 443 1.60 11.35 19.31
N LEU A 444 1.21 12.58 19.60
CA LEU A 444 -0.15 12.89 20.06
C LEU A 444 -1.19 12.66 18.96
N LEU A 445 -0.84 12.98 17.69
CA LEU A 445 -1.67 12.67 16.55
C LEU A 445 -1.85 11.15 16.38
N SER A 446 -0.77 10.40 16.49
CA SER A 446 -0.79 8.93 16.39
C SER A 446 -1.65 8.29 17.48
N ASP A 447 -1.57 8.79 18.73
CA ASP A 447 -2.43 8.35 19.82
C ASP A 447 -3.92 8.62 19.52
N ALA A 448 -4.23 9.80 18.94
CA ALA A 448 -5.59 10.18 18.57
C ALA A 448 -6.12 9.32 17.40
N VAL A 449 -5.29 9.05 16.39
CA VAL A 449 -5.64 8.15 15.27
C VAL A 449 -5.91 6.75 15.78
N ASN A 450 -5.03 6.20 16.63
CA ASN A 450 -5.22 4.87 17.21
C ASN A 450 -6.50 4.79 18.05
N ALA A 451 -6.83 5.81 18.85
CA ALA A 451 -8.08 5.88 19.58
C ALA A 451 -9.30 5.87 18.64
N SER A 452 -9.24 6.64 17.53
CA SER A 452 -10.30 6.70 16.52
C SER A 452 -10.50 5.37 15.81
N GLU A 453 -9.42 4.68 15.43
CA GLU A 453 -9.48 3.41 14.71
C GLU A 453 -9.94 2.26 15.62
N THR A 454 -9.60 2.31 16.92
CA THR A 454 -10.10 1.34 17.91
C THR A 454 -11.52 1.64 18.40
N GLY A 455 -12.23 2.61 17.79
CA GLY A 455 -13.62 2.94 18.12
C GLY A 455 -13.80 3.84 19.36
N ARG A 456 -12.72 4.29 20.00
CA ARG A 456 -12.75 5.23 21.14
C ARG A 456 -12.83 6.68 20.63
N LEU A 457 -13.95 6.99 19.93
CA LEU A 457 -14.08 8.22 19.16
C LEU A 457 -14.08 9.49 20.03
N GLU A 458 -14.63 9.43 21.25
CA GLU A 458 -14.64 10.53 22.19
C GLU A 458 -13.23 10.81 22.77
N ASP A 459 -12.45 9.76 23.06
CA ASP A 459 -11.05 9.89 23.48
C ASP A 459 -10.23 10.53 22.36
N ALA A 460 -10.42 10.06 21.12
CA ALA A 460 -9.76 10.64 19.95
C ALA A 460 -10.11 12.13 19.78
N GLU A 461 -11.37 12.50 19.91
CA GLU A 461 -11.82 13.91 19.85
C GLU A 461 -11.10 14.77 20.90
N ALA A 462 -10.96 14.28 22.12
CA ALA A 462 -10.28 15.00 23.20
C ALA A 462 -8.80 15.24 22.85
N LEU A 463 -8.12 14.24 22.31
CA LEU A 463 -6.71 14.32 21.88
C LEU A 463 -6.55 15.29 20.68
N TYR A 464 -7.42 15.22 19.67
CA TYR A 464 -7.40 16.17 18.53
C TYR A 464 -7.64 17.61 18.99
N LYS A 465 -8.56 17.85 19.92
CA LYS A 465 -8.81 19.19 20.49
C LYS A 465 -7.59 19.71 21.26
N ASP A 466 -6.93 18.87 22.05
CA ASP A 466 -5.70 19.27 22.76
C ASP A 466 -4.58 19.60 21.78
N LEU A 467 -4.41 18.77 20.74
CA LEU A 467 -3.42 18.98 19.68
C LEU A 467 -3.66 20.30 18.94
N LEU A 468 -4.88 20.54 18.44
CA LEU A 468 -5.22 21.76 17.70
C LEU A 468 -5.18 23.02 18.56
N ARG A 469 -5.46 22.90 19.85
CA ARG A 469 -5.30 24.04 20.80
C ARG A 469 -3.83 24.44 20.97
N ARG A 470 -2.90 23.46 20.98
CA ARG A 470 -1.46 23.69 21.19
C ARG A 470 -0.73 23.99 19.89
N GLN A 471 -1.17 23.37 18.80
CA GLN A 471 -0.61 23.49 17.45
C GLN A 471 -1.71 23.82 16.44
N PRO A 472 -2.23 25.06 16.46
CA PRO A 472 -3.36 25.45 15.64
C PRO A 472 -3.05 25.49 14.12
N ASP A 473 -1.79 25.39 13.74
CA ASP A 473 -1.36 25.35 12.33
C ASP A 473 -0.95 23.95 11.88
N TYR A 474 -1.23 22.91 12.70
CA TYR A 474 -0.92 21.53 12.36
C TYR A 474 -2.02 20.94 11.44
N ILE A 475 -1.87 21.16 10.14
CA ILE A 475 -2.85 20.87 9.09
C ILE A 475 -3.41 19.45 9.18
N VAL A 476 -2.53 18.47 9.37
CA VAL A 476 -2.91 17.05 9.38
C VAL A 476 -3.93 16.72 10.46
N ALA A 477 -3.83 17.39 11.61
CA ALA A 477 -4.77 17.18 12.71
C ALA A 477 -6.20 17.62 12.37
N TYR A 478 -6.38 18.66 11.54
CA TYR A 478 -7.72 19.06 11.08
C TYR A 478 -8.39 17.98 10.23
N ASP A 479 -7.63 17.34 9.34
CA ASP A 479 -8.15 16.30 8.45
C ASP A 479 -8.64 15.08 9.26
N TYR A 480 -7.82 14.57 10.17
CA TYR A 480 -8.18 13.43 11.02
C TYR A 480 -9.28 13.76 12.04
N ALA A 481 -9.25 14.96 12.64
CA ALA A 481 -10.29 15.39 13.58
C ALA A 481 -11.65 15.51 12.89
N ALA A 482 -11.68 16.07 11.66
CA ALA A 482 -12.90 16.18 10.89
C ALA A 482 -13.42 14.78 10.49
N TYR A 483 -12.52 13.86 10.11
CA TYR A 483 -12.87 12.48 9.85
C TYR A 483 -13.46 11.78 11.10
N ASN A 484 -12.86 11.94 12.27
CA ASN A 484 -13.37 11.39 13.52
C ASN A 484 -14.78 11.94 13.84
N LEU A 485 -15.00 13.25 13.65
CA LEU A 485 -16.33 13.85 13.82
C LEU A 485 -17.36 13.26 12.84
N ALA A 486 -16.98 13.01 11.60
CA ALA A 486 -17.84 12.36 10.62
C ALA A 486 -18.18 10.91 11.03
N LYS A 487 -17.21 10.12 11.55
CA LYS A 487 -17.45 8.78 12.14
C LYS A 487 -18.45 8.84 13.29
N MET A 488 -18.46 9.91 14.09
CA MET A 488 -19.44 10.14 15.15
C MET A 488 -20.81 10.61 14.65
N GLY A 489 -21.02 10.74 13.33
CA GLY A 489 -22.25 11.29 12.73
C GLY A 489 -22.41 12.80 12.86
N ARG A 490 -21.34 13.52 13.25
CA ARG A 490 -21.32 14.97 13.51
C ARG A 490 -20.76 15.76 12.31
N GLY A 491 -21.22 15.43 11.09
CA GLY A 491 -20.72 16.01 9.83
C GLY A 491 -20.77 17.54 9.77
N GLY A 492 -21.79 18.18 10.39
CA GLY A 492 -21.85 19.63 10.47
C GLY A 492 -20.73 20.27 11.29
N GLU A 493 -20.18 19.56 12.28
CA GLU A 493 -19.03 20.02 13.06
C GLU A 493 -17.73 19.77 12.29
N ALA A 494 -17.65 18.65 11.56
CA ALA A 494 -16.53 18.38 10.66
C ALA A 494 -16.36 19.47 9.61
N ILE A 495 -17.47 19.92 8.99
CA ILE A 495 -17.48 21.04 8.05
C ILE A 495 -16.94 22.31 8.72
N ARG A 496 -17.46 22.71 9.87
CA ARG A 496 -17.01 23.93 10.57
C ARG A 496 -15.52 23.89 10.92
N LEU A 497 -15.01 22.72 11.33
CA LEU A 497 -13.60 22.54 11.65
C LEU A 497 -12.70 22.74 10.42
N LEU A 498 -13.11 22.22 9.26
CA LEU A 498 -12.37 22.40 8.02
C LEU A 498 -12.52 23.82 7.45
N GLU A 499 -13.69 24.47 7.61
CA GLU A 499 -13.86 25.89 7.31
C GLU A 499 -12.93 26.78 8.15
N GLU A 500 -12.74 26.45 9.44
CA GLU A 500 -11.76 27.12 10.31
C GLU A 500 -10.34 26.95 9.74
N ALA A 501 -9.93 25.73 9.39
CA ALA A 501 -8.60 25.47 8.80
C ALA A 501 -8.39 26.32 7.54
N VAL A 502 -9.38 26.37 6.65
CA VAL A 502 -9.34 27.20 5.43
C VAL A 502 -9.25 28.68 5.77
N GLY A 503 -10.01 29.17 6.76
CA GLY A 503 -10.00 30.56 7.23
C GLY A 503 -8.65 30.97 7.83
N ARG A 504 -7.89 30.02 8.39
CA ARG A 504 -6.51 30.22 8.89
C ARG A 504 -5.44 30.19 7.79
N GLY A 505 -5.82 29.99 6.51
CA GLY A 505 -4.87 29.86 5.41
C GLY A 505 -4.29 28.44 5.24
N LEU A 506 -4.84 27.44 5.94
CA LEU A 506 -4.40 26.05 5.88
C LEU A 506 -5.17 25.22 4.82
N GLY A 507 -5.79 25.89 3.85
CA GLY A 507 -6.59 25.27 2.80
C GLY A 507 -5.74 24.59 1.73
N THR A 508 -5.11 23.47 2.06
CA THR A 508 -4.45 22.61 1.07
C THR A 508 -5.47 21.94 0.16
N ASP A 509 -5.01 21.37 -0.96
CA ASP A 509 -5.84 20.59 -1.87
C ASP A 509 -6.63 19.48 -1.15
N LYS A 510 -6.02 18.83 -0.13
CA LYS A 510 -6.66 17.78 0.67
C LYS A 510 -7.73 18.30 1.61
N ILE A 511 -7.43 19.36 2.36
CA ILE A 511 -8.42 19.99 3.25
C ILE A 511 -9.63 20.46 2.42
N LEU A 512 -9.37 21.04 1.25
CA LEU A 512 -10.42 21.48 0.34
C LEU A 512 -11.19 20.30 -0.26
N ALA A 513 -10.52 19.23 -0.67
CA ALA A 513 -11.17 18.02 -1.18
C ALA A 513 -12.10 17.39 -0.13
N ARG A 514 -11.63 17.22 1.12
CA ARG A 514 -12.44 16.69 2.21
C ARG A 514 -13.61 17.61 2.56
N LEU A 515 -13.39 18.91 2.63
CA LEU A 515 -14.46 19.89 2.85
C LEU A 515 -15.51 19.82 1.73
N GLY A 516 -15.07 19.75 0.48
CA GLY A 516 -15.94 19.58 -0.68
C GLY A 516 -16.78 18.30 -0.61
N LEU A 517 -16.17 17.19 -0.19
CA LEU A 517 -16.88 15.93 0.04
C LEU A 517 -17.94 16.06 1.15
N TYR A 518 -17.60 16.67 2.29
CA TYR A 518 -18.57 16.84 3.39
C TYR A 518 -19.71 17.81 3.02
N TYR A 519 -19.45 18.85 2.23
CA TYR A 519 -20.51 19.67 1.64
C TYR A 519 -21.42 18.83 0.73
N GLN A 520 -20.84 17.94 -0.10
CA GLN A 520 -21.62 17.05 -0.97
C GLN A 520 -22.52 16.09 -0.14
N GLU A 521 -21.99 15.50 0.94
CA GLU A 521 -22.76 14.64 1.84
C GLU A 521 -23.88 15.39 2.56
N ALA A 522 -23.62 16.65 2.91
CA ALA A 522 -24.61 17.55 3.51
C ALA A 522 -25.64 18.11 2.49
N GLY A 523 -25.53 17.77 1.20
CA GLY A 523 -26.39 18.29 0.14
C GLY A 523 -26.10 19.74 -0.27
N ARG A 524 -25.00 20.35 0.23
CA ARG A 524 -24.54 21.71 -0.11
C ARG A 524 -23.74 21.68 -1.42
N LEU A 525 -24.41 21.35 -2.54
CA LEU A 525 -23.75 20.95 -3.79
C LEU A 525 -22.97 22.08 -4.47
N GLU A 526 -23.47 23.32 -4.43
CA GLU A 526 -22.76 24.47 -5.02
C GLU A 526 -21.47 24.79 -4.24
N GLU A 527 -21.51 24.72 -2.91
CA GLU A 527 -20.34 24.90 -2.06
C GLU A 527 -19.33 23.77 -2.23
N SER A 528 -19.82 22.54 -2.40
CA SER A 528 -18.99 21.39 -2.76
C SER A 528 -18.24 21.66 -4.07
N LEU A 529 -18.94 22.03 -5.15
CA LEU A 529 -18.33 22.30 -6.45
C LEU A 529 -17.29 23.43 -6.36
N ALA A 530 -17.64 24.54 -5.73
CA ALA A 530 -16.72 25.67 -5.59
C ALA A 530 -15.45 25.32 -4.80
N THR A 531 -15.59 24.41 -3.81
CA THR A 531 -14.46 23.98 -2.97
C THR A 531 -13.60 22.96 -3.69
N LEU A 532 -14.20 22.00 -4.41
CA LEU A 532 -13.48 21.01 -5.22
C LEU A 532 -12.76 21.68 -6.41
N ASP A 533 -13.34 22.73 -7.02
CA ASP A 533 -12.67 23.51 -8.05
C ASP A 533 -11.42 24.23 -7.50
N LYS A 534 -11.44 24.72 -6.25
CA LYS A 534 -10.25 25.26 -5.58
C LYS A 534 -9.19 24.16 -5.30
N ALA A 535 -9.62 22.97 -4.89
CA ALA A 535 -8.70 21.84 -4.71
C ALA A 535 -8.00 21.47 -6.03
N LEU A 536 -8.75 21.39 -7.14
CA LEU A 536 -8.22 21.11 -8.48
C LEU A 536 -7.34 22.24 -9.03
N ALA A 537 -7.55 23.49 -8.62
CA ALA A 537 -6.66 24.59 -8.99
C ALA A 537 -5.27 24.45 -8.33
N LEU A 538 -5.19 23.84 -7.14
CA LEU A 538 -3.93 23.53 -6.45
C LEU A 538 -3.29 22.26 -7.00
N SER A 539 -4.07 21.22 -7.24
CA SER A 539 -3.63 19.89 -7.68
C SER A 539 -4.54 19.35 -8.77
N PRO A 540 -4.28 19.69 -10.07
CA PRO A 540 -5.20 19.38 -11.17
C PRO A 540 -5.24 17.88 -11.55
N ASP A 541 -4.24 17.11 -11.17
CA ASP A 541 -4.08 15.71 -11.57
C ASP A 541 -4.51 14.73 -10.47
N VAL A 542 -5.52 15.07 -9.66
CA VAL A 542 -6.05 14.21 -8.59
C VAL A 542 -7.37 13.57 -9.05
N ALA A 543 -7.32 12.29 -9.46
CA ALA A 543 -8.45 11.53 -10.00
C ALA A 543 -9.67 11.55 -9.05
N GLU A 544 -9.45 11.36 -7.76
CA GLU A 544 -10.50 11.34 -6.73
C GLU A 544 -11.28 12.65 -6.68
N VAL A 545 -10.60 13.80 -6.75
CA VAL A 545 -11.26 15.11 -6.69
C VAL A 545 -12.11 15.34 -7.95
N HIS A 546 -11.67 14.87 -9.12
CA HIS A 546 -12.48 14.87 -10.33
C HIS A 546 -13.71 13.97 -10.19
N ASN A 547 -13.57 12.78 -9.57
CA ASN A 547 -14.70 11.90 -9.29
C ASN A 547 -15.70 12.55 -8.31
N ASP A 548 -15.24 13.12 -7.19
CA ASP A 548 -16.12 13.79 -6.21
C ASP A 548 -16.83 15.01 -6.81
N ARG A 549 -16.13 15.75 -7.67
CA ARG A 549 -16.74 16.83 -8.47
C ARG A 549 -17.80 16.28 -9.42
N GLY A 550 -17.52 15.16 -10.08
CA GLY A 550 -18.47 14.45 -10.92
C GLY A 550 -19.73 14.01 -10.16
N VAL A 551 -19.58 13.49 -8.95
CA VAL A 551 -20.72 13.11 -8.09
C VAL A 551 -21.54 14.34 -7.68
N SER A 552 -20.91 15.46 -7.35
CA SER A 552 -21.61 16.71 -7.01
C SER A 552 -22.38 17.25 -8.21
N LEU A 553 -21.80 17.22 -9.41
CA LEU A 553 -22.46 17.59 -10.68
C LEU A 553 -23.63 16.65 -10.99
N PHE A 554 -23.45 15.33 -10.80
CA PHE A 554 -24.50 14.34 -11.01
C PHE A 554 -25.70 14.59 -10.09
N LYS A 555 -25.45 14.80 -8.79
CA LYS A 555 -26.48 15.14 -7.80
C LYS A 555 -27.19 16.48 -8.11
N SER A 556 -26.48 17.42 -8.74
CA SER A 556 -27.05 18.69 -9.21
C SER A 556 -27.82 18.58 -10.54
N GLY A 557 -27.91 17.36 -11.13
CA GLY A 557 -28.57 17.13 -12.41
C GLY A 557 -27.77 17.55 -13.64
N ARG A 558 -26.51 17.98 -13.49
CA ARG A 558 -25.59 18.41 -14.55
C ARG A 558 -24.89 17.21 -15.17
N ILE A 559 -25.67 16.30 -15.79
CA ILE A 559 -25.24 14.93 -16.15
C ILE A 559 -24.07 14.90 -17.15
N GLU A 560 -24.09 15.77 -18.17
CA GLU A 560 -23.01 15.79 -19.18
C GLU A 560 -21.68 16.30 -18.60
N GLU A 561 -21.74 17.27 -17.69
CA GLU A 561 -20.56 17.77 -17.00
C GLU A 561 -20.03 16.74 -15.99
N ALA A 562 -20.92 16.00 -15.32
CA ALA A 562 -20.56 14.88 -14.47
C ALA A 562 -19.82 13.79 -15.27
N ALA A 563 -20.35 13.42 -16.44
CA ALA A 563 -19.69 12.44 -17.31
C ALA A 563 -18.30 12.90 -17.76
N ALA A 564 -18.12 14.19 -18.05
CA ALA A 564 -16.80 14.75 -18.39
C ALA A 564 -15.83 14.67 -17.19
N ALA A 565 -16.29 14.96 -15.97
CA ALA A 565 -15.49 14.87 -14.76
C ALA A 565 -15.07 13.42 -14.46
N PHE A 566 -15.99 12.44 -14.58
CA PHE A 566 -15.66 11.01 -14.42
C PHE A 566 -14.70 10.51 -15.50
N LYS A 567 -14.82 10.96 -16.75
CA LYS A 567 -13.85 10.64 -17.80
C LYS A 567 -12.47 11.19 -17.44
N LYS A 568 -12.40 12.42 -16.91
CA LYS A 568 -11.12 13.00 -16.47
C LYS A 568 -10.51 12.21 -15.32
N ALA A 569 -11.33 11.76 -14.36
CA ALA A 569 -10.88 10.85 -13.30
C ALA A 569 -10.28 9.55 -13.88
N LEU A 570 -10.94 8.95 -14.88
CA LEU A 570 -10.49 7.71 -15.53
C LEU A 570 -9.28 7.91 -16.47
N GLU A 571 -9.04 9.11 -17.01
CA GLU A 571 -7.78 9.43 -17.70
C GLU A 571 -6.60 9.42 -16.74
N LEU A 572 -6.82 9.83 -15.49
CA LEU A 572 -5.80 9.88 -14.43
C LEU A 572 -5.64 8.53 -13.73
N ASP A 573 -6.76 7.83 -13.47
CA ASP A 573 -6.79 6.49 -12.91
C ASP A 573 -7.74 5.58 -13.71
N PRO A 574 -7.25 4.81 -14.69
CA PRO A 574 -8.06 3.90 -15.49
C PRO A 574 -8.65 2.71 -14.70
N HIS A 575 -8.20 2.48 -13.46
CA HIS A 575 -8.63 1.35 -12.63
C HIS A 575 -9.64 1.75 -11.54
N ASP A 576 -10.16 2.98 -11.56
CA ASP A 576 -11.22 3.41 -10.64
C ASP A 576 -12.59 2.80 -11.03
N ALA A 577 -12.93 1.68 -10.36
CA ALA A 577 -14.21 1.00 -10.56
C ALA A 577 -15.42 1.88 -10.19
N MET A 578 -15.26 2.79 -9.21
CA MET A 578 -16.34 3.73 -8.81
C MET A 578 -16.56 4.81 -9.87
N ALA A 579 -15.52 5.38 -10.44
CA ALA A 579 -15.64 6.35 -11.53
C ALA A 579 -16.28 5.72 -12.78
N LEU A 580 -15.94 4.45 -13.11
CA LEU A 580 -16.59 3.69 -14.18
C LEU A 580 -18.07 3.46 -13.88
N ASN A 581 -18.41 3.06 -12.66
CA ASN A 581 -19.80 2.89 -12.22
C ASN A 581 -20.58 4.22 -12.33
N ASN A 582 -19.99 5.33 -11.90
CA ASN A 582 -20.61 6.64 -11.96
C ASN A 582 -20.79 7.13 -13.40
N LEU A 583 -19.81 6.86 -14.28
CA LEU A 583 -19.93 7.13 -15.71
C LEU A 583 -21.05 6.30 -16.35
N GLY A 584 -21.18 5.02 -15.94
CA GLY A 584 -22.28 4.14 -16.32
C GLY A 584 -23.65 4.72 -15.92
N ASN A 585 -23.78 5.29 -14.73
CA ASN A 585 -25.00 5.96 -14.26
C ASN A 585 -25.32 7.20 -15.13
N CYS A 586 -24.33 8.00 -15.51
CA CYS A 586 -24.53 9.12 -16.45
C CYS A 586 -25.06 8.61 -17.79
N GLY A 587 -24.48 7.54 -18.35
CA GLY A 587 -24.92 6.92 -19.59
C GLY A 587 -26.35 6.39 -19.51
N LEU A 588 -26.74 5.77 -18.41
CA LEU A 588 -28.08 5.25 -18.16
C LEU A 588 -29.13 6.39 -18.13
N LEU A 589 -28.84 7.50 -17.44
CA LEU A 589 -29.72 8.66 -17.39
C LEU A 589 -29.82 9.37 -18.74
N SER A 590 -28.71 9.49 -19.47
CA SER A 590 -28.67 10.05 -20.82
C SER A 590 -29.19 9.09 -21.90
N LYS A 591 -29.69 7.90 -21.52
CA LYS A 591 -30.19 6.82 -22.41
C LYS A 591 -29.13 6.29 -23.39
N ARG A 592 -27.85 6.47 -23.12
CA ARG A 592 -26.73 5.89 -23.87
C ARG A 592 -26.43 4.49 -23.34
N TYR A 593 -27.35 3.54 -23.59
CA TYR A 593 -27.38 2.24 -22.95
C TYR A 593 -26.16 1.35 -23.24
N GLU A 594 -25.60 1.42 -24.47
CA GLU A 594 -24.40 0.66 -24.84
C GLU A 594 -23.16 1.15 -24.09
N GLU A 595 -22.98 2.48 -24.01
CA GLU A 595 -21.88 3.09 -23.25
C GLU A 595 -22.01 2.80 -21.77
N ALA A 596 -23.21 2.89 -21.22
CA ALA A 596 -23.49 2.58 -19.82
C ALA A 596 -23.16 1.11 -19.51
N ALA A 597 -23.60 0.19 -20.36
CA ALA A 597 -23.31 -1.24 -20.20
C ALA A 597 -21.81 -1.54 -20.27
N ALA A 598 -21.07 -0.88 -21.16
CA ALA A 598 -19.62 -1.03 -21.25
C ALA A 598 -18.93 -0.54 -19.96
N SER A 599 -19.33 0.63 -19.44
CA SER A 599 -18.77 1.19 -18.21
C SER A 599 -19.06 0.31 -16.98
N PHE A 600 -20.31 -0.16 -16.81
CA PHE A 600 -20.63 -1.09 -15.71
C PHE A 600 -19.90 -2.42 -15.81
N LYS A 601 -19.75 -2.99 -17.03
CA LYS A 601 -18.98 -4.23 -17.23
C LYS A 601 -17.49 -4.03 -16.90
N ALA A 602 -16.92 -2.91 -17.27
CA ALA A 602 -15.55 -2.57 -16.91
C ALA A 602 -15.40 -2.42 -15.39
N ALA A 603 -16.34 -1.75 -14.71
CA ALA A 603 -16.37 -1.64 -13.25
C ALA A 603 -16.44 -3.03 -12.58
N ILE A 604 -17.32 -3.92 -13.06
CA ILE A 604 -17.44 -5.30 -12.54
C ILE A 604 -16.16 -6.13 -12.82
N ALA A 605 -15.48 -5.89 -13.94
CA ALA A 605 -14.24 -6.58 -14.25
C ALA A 605 -13.09 -6.18 -13.31
N LEU A 606 -13.09 -4.92 -12.84
CA LEU A 606 -12.13 -4.42 -11.84
C LEU A 606 -12.53 -4.84 -10.41
N ASP A 607 -13.81 -4.70 -10.08
CA ASP A 607 -14.35 -5.13 -8.80
C ASP A 607 -15.65 -5.94 -9.00
N GLY A 608 -15.53 -7.25 -9.03
CA GLY A 608 -16.66 -8.19 -9.17
C GLY A 608 -17.65 -8.15 -8.00
N ARG A 609 -17.31 -7.46 -6.90
CA ARG A 609 -18.15 -7.30 -5.71
C ARG A 609 -18.80 -5.92 -5.60
N LEU A 610 -18.66 -5.07 -6.61
CA LEU A 610 -19.31 -3.76 -6.65
C LEU A 610 -20.83 -3.94 -6.95
N ALA A 611 -21.63 -4.06 -5.89
CA ALA A 611 -23.09 -4.29 -5.98
C ALA A 611 -23.80 -3.23 -6.84
N SER A 612 -23.41 -1.95 -6.73
CA SER A 612 -23.97 -0.84 -7.50
C SER A 612 -23.76 -1.00 -9.01
N ALA A 613 -22.61 -1.55 -9.45
CA ALA A 613 -22.36 -1.78 -10.86
C ALA A 613 -23.21 -2.92 -11.43
N HIS A 614 -23.44 -4.00 -10.66
CA HIS A 614 -24.39 -5.05 -11.02
C HIS A 614 -25.82 -4.50 -11.12
N ASN A 615 -26.25 -3.66 -10.16
CA ASN A 615 -27.57 -3.00 -10.19
C ASN A 615 -27.71 -2.08 -11.42
N GLY A 616 -26.68 -1.25 -11.71
CA GLY A 616 -26.67 -0.36 -12.87
C GLY A 616 -26.76 -1.12 -14.19
N LEU A 617 -25.95 -2.19 -14.35
CA LEU A 617 -26.00 -3.05 -15.54
C LEU A 617 -27.36 -3.73 -15.68
N ALA A 618 -27.96 -4.20 -14.58
CA ALA A 618 -29.30 -4.77 -14.58
C ALA A 618 -30.35 -3.77 -15.05
N ALA A 619 -30.28 -2.52 -14.58
CA ALA A 619 -31.17 -1.45 -15.02
C ALA A 619 -31.04 -1.19 -16.53
N VAL A 620 -29.82 -1.18 -17.08
CA VAL A 620 -29.58 -1.06 -18.52
C VAL A 620 -30.19 -2.23 -19.28
N ARG A 621 -29.93 -3.48 -18.86
CA ARG A 621 -30.47 -4.69 -19.48
C ARG A 621 -32.00 -4.71 -19.50
N TYR A 622 -32.60 -4.29 -18.39
CA TYR A 622 -34.05 -4.17 -18.31
C TYR A 622 -34.62 -3.13 -19.31
N ARG A 623 -33.95 -1.98 -19.49
CA ARG A 623 -34.32 -0.96 -20.47
C ARG A 623 -34.17 -1.45 -21.93
N GLN A 624 -33.22 -2.35 -22.16
CA GLN A 624 -33.01 -3.01 -23.48
C GLN A 624 -33.95 -4.20 -23.71
N GLY A 625 -34.81 -4.56 -22.76
CA GLY A 625 -35.76 -5.67 -22.87
C GLY A 625 -35.21 -7.06 -22.49
N ALA A 626 -33.94 -7.15 -22.08
CA ALA A 626 -33.32 -8.38 -21.62
C ALA A 626 -33.67 -8.65 -20.12
N VAL A 627 -34.95 -8.95 -19.87
CA VAL A 627 -35.52 -8.98 -18.52
C VAL A 627 -34.89 -10.08 -17.65
N GLU A 628 -34.66 -11.28 -18.21
CA GLU A 628 -34.07 -12.40 -17.48
C GLU A 628 -32.63 -12.12 -17.05
N GLU A 629 -31.83 -11.50 -17.93
CA GLU A 629 -30.46 -11.06 -17.59
C GLU A 629 -30.48 -10.00 -16.49
N ALA A 630 -31.42 -9.04 -16.57
CA ALA A 630 -31.58 -8.02 -15.54
C ALA A 630 -31.93 -8.62 -14.17
N VAL A 631 -32.86 -9.57 -14.13
CA VAL A 631 -33.25 -10.28 -12.89
C VAL A 631 -32.03 -11.01 -12.29
N ALA A 632 -31.24 -11.71 -13.11
CA ALA A 632 -30.03 -12.40 -12.64
C ALA A 632 -29.01 -11.42 -12.05
N LEU A 633 -28.78 -10.27 -12.68
CA LEU A 633 -27.85 -9.24 -12.25
C LEU A 633 -28.32 -8.56 -10.94
N TRP A 634 -29.61 -8.25 -10.78
CA TRP A 634 -30.14 -7.72 -9.51
C TRP A 634 -30.03 -8.75 -8.38
N LYS A 635 -30.27 -10.04 -8.64
CA LYS A 635 -30.01 -11.09 -7.65
C LYS A 635 -28.55 -11.13 -7.25
N LYS A 636 -27.63 -11.00 -8.20
CA LYS A 636 -26.19 -10.93 -7.92
C LYS A 636 -25.83 -9.70 -7.08
N SER A 637 -26.41 -8.55 -7.38
CA SER A 637 -26.25 -7.33 -6.57
C SER A 637 -26.69 -7.57 -5.12
N LEU A 638 -27.84 -8.23 -4.90
CA LEU A 638 -28.37 -8.54 -3.56
C LEU A 638 -27.63 -9.68 -2.84
N GLU A 639 -26.95 -10.59 -3.56
CA GLU A 639 -26.02 -11.54 -2.95
C GLU A 639 -24.81 -10.82 -2.34
N ILE A 640 -24.36 -9.73 -2.97
CA ILE A 640 -23.23 -8.92 -2.50
C ILE A 640 -23.71 -7.98 -1.39
N GLU A 641 -24.80 -7.25 -1.62
CA GLU A 641 -25.39 -6.27 -0.69
C GLU A 641 -26.89 -6.53 -0.49
N PRO A 642 -27.27 -7.36 0.49
CA PRO A 642 -28.67 -7.79 0.68
C PRO A 642 -29.67 -6.67 0.99
N LYS A 643 -29.18 -5.49 1.39
CA LYS A 643 -30.00 -4.33 1.76
C LYS A 643 -29.97 -3.19 0.73
N GLN A 644 -29.52 -3.45 -0.50
CA GLN A 644 -29.49 -2.45 -1.55
C GLN A 644 -30.93 -2.12 -2.02
N THR A 645 -31.46 -0.99 -1.56
CA THR A 645 -32.88 -0.61 -1.74
C THR A 645 -33.27 -0.49 -3.22
N ASP A 646 -32.41 0.13 -4.05
CA ASP A 646 -32.65 0.25 -5.49
C ASP A 646 -32.79 -1.10 -6.20
N ALA A 647 -31.94 -2.07 -5.84
CA ALA A 647 -31.99 -3.40 -6.42
C ALA A 647 -33.24 -4.17 -5.96
N LEU A 648 -33.60 -4.06 -4.67
CA LEU A 648 -34.84 -4.65 -4.12
C LEU A 648 -36.08 -4.12 -4.83
N TYR A 649 -36.18 -2.79 -4.99
CA TYR A 649 -37.30 -2.15 -5.67
C TYR A 649 -37.42 -2.58 -7.13
N ASN A 650 -36.31 -2.47 -7.89
CA ASN A 650 -36.27 -2.80 -9.30
C ASN A 650 -36.55 -4.28 -9.57
N LEU A 651 -35.94 -5.18 -8.79
CA LEU A 651 -36.17 -6.61 -8.89
C LEU A 651 -37.62 -6.97 -8.55
N GLY A 652 -38.19 -6.42 -7.48
CA GLY A 652 -39.58 -6.60 -7.11
C GLY A 652 -40.53 -6.23 -8.24
N ARG A 653 -40.32 -5.09 -8.90
CA ARG A 653 -41.10 -4.65 -10.07
C ARG A 653 -40.91 -5.56 -11.29
N ALA A 654 -39.69 -6.01 -11.56
CA ALA A 654 -39.40 -6.88 -12.71
C ALA A 654 -40.08 -8.25 -12.57
N VAL A 655 -39.95 -8.91 -11.42
CA VAL A 655 -40.56 -10.23 -11.19
C VAL A 655 -42.10 -10.14 -11.08
N LEU A 656 -42.64 -9.01 -10.58
CA LEU A 656 -44.09 -8.76 -10.58
C LEU A 656 -44.66 -8.71 -12.00
N ARG A 657 -43.97 -8.04 -12.94
CA ARG A 657 -44.37 -8.01 -14.36
C ARG A 657 -44.30 -9.38 -15.04
N GLN A 658 -43.51 -10.30 -14.52
CA GLN A 658 -43.42 -11.70 -14.94
C GLN A 658 -44.55 -12.56 -14.27
N GLY A 659 -45.43 -11.98 -13.46
CA GLY A 659 -46.48 -12.70 -12.76
C GLY A 659 -46.01 -13.46 -11.50
N ARG A 660 -44.77 -13.32 -11.08
CA ARG A 660 -44.13 -13.99 -9.92
C ARG A 660 -44.48 -13.24 -8.63
N LYS A 661 -45.78 -13.28 -8.25
CA LYS A 661 -46.36 -12.44 -7.20
C LYS A 661 -45.74 -12.68 -5.82
N GLU A 662 -45.55 -13.96 -5.43
CA GLU A 662 -44.96 -14.32 -4.14
C GLU A 662 -43.52 -13.84 -4.00
N GLU A 663 -42.75 -13.91 -5.09
CA GLU A 663 -41.38 -13.45 -5.11
C GLU A 663 -41.32 -11.92 -5.06
N ALA A 664 -42.16 -11.24 -5.81
CA ALA A 664 -42.28 -9.77 -5.77
C ALA A 664 -42.65 -9.27 -4.38
N LEU A 665 -43.61 -9.96 -3.70
CA LEU A 665 -44.00 -9.61 -2.34
C LEU A 665 -42.82 -9.64 -1.37
N ARG A 666 -41.98 -10.69 -1.43
CA ARG A 666 -40.80 -10.81 -0.57
C ARG A 666 -39.80 -9.65 -0.78
N TYR A 667 -39.52 -9.28 -2.02
CA TYR A 667 -38.59 -8.18 -2.30
C TYR A 667 -39.15 -6.82 -1.86
N PHE A 668 -40.44 -6.58 -2.05
CA PHE A 668 -41.10 -5.35 -1.60
C PHE A 668 -41.18 -5.25 -0.06
N GLU A 669 -41.44 -6.35 0.64
CA GLU A 669 -41.41 -6.36 2.12
C GLU A 669 -40.00 -6.07 2.64
N LEU A 670 -38.97 -6.65 2.01
CA LEU A 670 -37.58 -6.37 2.36
C LEU A 670 -37.19 -4.91 2.04
N TYR A 671 -37.66 -4.38 0.90
CA TYR A 671 -37.47 -2.96 0.57
C TYR A 671 -38.03 -2.05 1.65
N VAL A 672 -39.32 -2.25 2.04
CA VAL A 672 -39.98 -1.40 3.05
C VAL A 672 -39.27 -1.51 4.41
N SER A 673 -38.73 -2.67 4.76
CA SER A 673 -37.99 -2.85 6.01
C SER A 673 -36.61 -2.25 6.05
N THR A 674 -36.01 -1.94 4.86
CA THR A 674 -34.64 -1.43 4.73
C THR A 674 -34.58 0.02 4.26
N ALA A 675 -35.57 0.49 3.52
CA ALA A 675 -35.64 1.83 2.95
C ALA A 675 -35.69 2.92 4.02
N SER A 676 -35.00 4.04 3.78
CA SER A 676 -34.95 5.18 4.69
C SER A 676 -36.22 6.03 4.61
N PRO A 677 -37.02 6.14 5.69
CA PRO A 677 -38.23 6.96 5.69
C PRO A 677 -38.00 8.44 5.36
N GLN A 678 -36.81 8.96 5.65
CA GLN A 678 -36.46 10.35 5.39
C GLN A 678 -36.16 10.62 3.91
N ARG A 679 -35.68 9.63 3.17
CA ARG A 679 -35.27 9.78 1.76
C ARG A 679 -36.30 9.21 0.79
N GLU A 680 -36.97 8.13 1.16
CA GLU A 680 -37.76 7.28 0.27
C GLU A 680 -39.27 7.21 0.69
N ALA A 681 -39.75 8.16 1.49
CA ALA A 681 -41.11 8.15 2.05
C ALA A 681 -42.20 7.90 1.00
N LYS A 682 -42.08 8.53 -0.16
CA LYS A 682 -43.08 8.39 -1.25
C LYS A 682 -43.06 6.99 -1.85
N ASP A 683 -41.88 6.45 -2.11
CA ASP A 683 -41.70 5.12 -2.71
C ASP A 683 -42.13 4.02 -1.70
N ILE A 684 -41.86 4.22 -0.42
CA ILE A 684 -42.33 3.33 0.67
C ILE A 684 -43.84 3.25 0.67
N GLU A 685 -44.55 4.37 0.60
CA GLU A 685 -46.02 4.36 0.60
C GLU A 685 -46.60 3.72 -0.68
N GLU A 686 -46.01 3.97 -1.85
CA GLU A 686 -46.40 3.30 -3.09
C GLU A 686 -46.21 1.78 -2.96
N VAL A 687 -45.05 1.34 -2.46
CA VAL A 687 -44.74 -0.09 -2.31
C VAL A 687 -45.64 -0.77 -1.27
N LYS A 688 -45.96 -0.11 -0.16
CA LYS A 688 -46.95 -0.62 0.80
C LYS A 688 -48.31 -0.88 0.13
N GLY A 689 -48.77 0.03 -0.72
CA GLY A 689 -50.00 -0.17 -1.49
C GLY A 689 -49.93 -1.36 -2.45
N VAL A 690 -48.74 -1.62 -3.03
CA VAL A 690 -48.49 -2.82 -3.86
C VAL A 690 -48.54 -4.09 -2.99
N ILE A 691 -47.89 -4.09 -1.83
CA ILE A 691 -47.86 -5.21 -0.89
C ILE A 691 -49.27 -5.61 -0.46
N GLU A 692 -50.13 -4.65 -0.05
CA GLU A 692 -51.48 -4.91 0.37
C GLU A 692 -52.32 -5.56 -0.75
N ARG A 693 -52.18 -5.06 -1.97
CA ARG A 693 -52.83 -5.61 -3.16
C ARG A 693 -52.37 -7.06 -3.43
N LEU A 694 -51.07 -7.32 -3.40
CA LEU A 694 -50.50 -8.65 -3.63
C LEU A 694 -50.96 -9.64 -2.54
N LYS A 695 -50.97 -9.23 -1.28
CA LYS A 695 -51.47 -10.06 -0.17
C LYS A 695 -52.95 -10.44 -0.35
N LYS A 696 -53.78 -9.50 -0.83
CA LYS A 696 -55.20 -9.78 -1.13
C LYS A 696 -55.36 -10.75 -2.30
N GLU A 697 -54.60 -10.58 -3.38
CA GLU A 697 -54.64 -11.44 -4.55
C GLU A 697 -54.16 -12.88 -4.25
N LEU A 698 -53.14 -13.03 -3.38
CA LEU A 698 -52.57 -14.31 -3.00
C LEU A 698 -53.41 -15.10 -1.97
N ARG A 699 -54.27 -14.40 -1.19
CA ARG A 699 -55.20 -15.06 -0.25
C ARG A 699 -56.42 -15.70 -0.93
N GLY A 700 -56.70 -15.36 -2.20
CA GLY A 700 -57.89 -15.84 -2.90
C GLY A 700 -59.20 -15.23 -2.38
N PRO A 701 -60.34 -15.45 -3.02
CA PRO A 701 -61.63 -15.03 -2.49
C PRO A 701 -61.94 -15.76 -1.15
N GLU A 702 -62.33 -14.99 -0.14
CA GLU A 702 -62.83 -15.59 1.10
C GLU A 702 -63.92 -16.62 0.75
N PRO A 703 -63.93 -17.84 1.34
CA PRO A 703 -65.00 -18.76 1.14
C PRO A 703 -66.25 -18.08 1.66
N HIS A 704 -67.22 -17.85 0.78
CA HIS A 704 -68.53 -17.36 1.18
C HIS A 704 -69.11 -18.32 2.27
N ALA A 705 -69.18 -17.79 3.49
CA ALA A 705 -69.89 -18.50 4.59
C ALA A 705 -71.29 -18.78 4.12
N ALA A 706 -71.60 -20.05 3.87
CA ALA A 706 -72.96 -20.55 3.58
C ALA A 706 -73.75 -20.73 4.88
#